data_d5efd599a9e0934b4204f6d946f8655f
#
_entry.id   d5efd599a9e0934b4204f6d946f8655f
#
_cell.length_a   1.000
_cell.length_b   1.000
_cell.length_c   1.000
_cell.angle_alpha   90.00
_cell.angle_beta   90.00
_cell.angle_gamma   90.00
#
_symmetry.space_group_name_H-M   'P 1'
#
loop_
_entity.id
_entity.type
_entity.pdbx_description
1 polymer ?
#
loop_
_entity_poly.entity_id
_entity_poly.type
_entity_poly.pdbx_seq_one_letter_code
_entity_poly.pdbx_strand_id
1 'polypeptide(L)'
;VTVGDIDEEQADEVTSELDAVAAGLRDQGMAAEIGGSLTSAVPEILGPTELVGALVAFLVLLLTFGSLVAAGANMLGALVGVGVGVLGILAFSAIAPIGSVTPILAVMLGLAVGIDYCLFVLSRFRAELRSGRLVQDAIGRATATAGSSVVFAGATVIIALVGLTVVGIPFLGEMGIAAAFAVAVAVLMSLTLLPALLSWMGRRALGRRERASTRSAGGSPRWTTTWIGAILRRPVIATFAVVGGLAVVALPLLGMQTSLVIPGGEDPDSTQRAAYTTVADAFGPGAQDPLVVLVRSDSDAASAVETVSTELGSLPNVATVSPGPVSADGSTAMLTVIAESGPLDTATTSLVRDIRALGDDSTSVQVTGSTAIALDSDEQLRSALIAYVALIVGLSFLLLVLLFRSFLVPLIATGGFLLSLGAALGSTVAVFQWGWLDPIVQAPQGNPLLSLLPIIVTGILFGLAMDYQVFLVSRIHEAHRHGTSPREAVRAGFQQSAPVVVAAAAIMAAVFFGFALSPSSLVGSIALALAVGVLADALLVRMILVPALLTLLGRSAWWIPRWLDKLLPTIDVEGAAFDDDRREAARMSWRRRECDSAFEIRLPLGGPLRHRGRDHRGRSRRDLVPRRRGRQDRRAHRHCGERGARRDTAAVPDCGRCRCDRGQPHRLRRSRRCARGLGAGGDLLVLGTAATLSDRDDHRRHHPRGRSVRRCDDRVRRRPR
;
A
#
# COMPACT_ATOMS: atom_id res chain seq x y z
N VAL A 1 -7.62 -43.76 8.16
CA VAL A 1 -6.40 -43.69 8.95
C VAL A 1 -6.38 -42.32 9.60
N THR A 2 -6.42 -42.24 10.90
CA THR A 2 -6.21 -41.01 11.65
C THR A 2 -4.73 -40.91 12.00
N VAL A 3 -4.04 -39.91 11.43
CA VAL A 3 -2.65 -39.62 11.73
C VAL A 3 -2.68 -38.56 12.81
N GLY A 4 -1.87 -38.74 13.88
CA GLY A 4 -1.74 -37.73 14.93
C GLY A 4 -1.00 -36.49 14.45
N ASP A 5 -0.67 -35.57 15.35
CA ASP A 5 0.17 -34.39 15.02
C ASP A 5 1.52 -34.89 14.50
N ILE A 6 1.77 -34.64 13.22
CA ILE A 6 3.01 -35.00 12.52
C ILE A 6 3.62 -33.73 11.96
N ASP A 7 4.95 -33.68 11.89
CA ASP A 7 5.67 -32.59 11.24
C ASP A 7 5.64 -32.75 9.70
N GLU A 8 6.08 -31.72 8.98
CA GLU A 8 6.00 -31.64 7.52
C GLU A 8 6.82 -32.77 6.83
N GLU A 9 7.96 -33.15 7.40
CA GLU A 9 8.82 -34.24 6.88
C GLU A 9 8.14 -35.62 7.04
N GLN A 10 7.45 -35.82 8.16
CA GLN A 10 6.66 -37.02 8.41
C GLN A 10 5.41 -37.07 7.54
N ALA A 11 4.79 -35.91 7.24
CA ALA A 11 3.63 -35.85 6.34
C ALA A 11 3.99 -36.27 4.91
N ASP A 12 5.15 -35.86 4.42
CA ASP A 12 5.66 -36.24 3.09
C ASP A 12 5.97 -37.77 3.05
N GLU A 13 6.57 -38.33 4.09
CA GLU A 13 6.86 -39.77 4.19
C GLU A 13 5.56 -40.57 4.20
N VAL A 14 4.59 -40.19 5.03
CA VAL A 14 3.27 -40.85 5.10
C VAL A 14 2.52 -40.75 3.78
N THR A 15 2.54 -39.61 3.12
CA THR A 15 1.90 -39.41 1.81
C THR A 15 2.55 -40.31 0.75
N SER A 16 3.88 -40.41 0.73
CA SER A 16 4.63 -41.29 -0.17
C SER A 16 4.31 -42.78 0.06
N GLU A 17 4.15 -43.20 1.33
CA GLU A 17 3.75 -44.57 1.66
C GLU A 17 2.31 -44.86 1.22
N LEU A 18 1.39 -43.93 1.44
CA LEU A 18 0.00 -44.06 1.00
C LEU A 18 -0.11 -44.15 -0.52
N ASP A 19 0.68 -43.33 -1.25
CA ASP A 19 0.76 -43.39 -2.72
C ASP A 19 1.27 -44.75 -3.21
N ALA A 20 2.28 -45.32 -2.57
CA ALA A 20 2.77 -46.64 -2.88
C ALA A 20 1.68 -47.75 -2.64
N VAL A 21 0.97 -47.64 -1.55
CA VAL A 21 -0.17 -48.55 -1.26
C VAL A 21 -1.26 -48.40 -2.31
N ALA A 22 -1.66 -47.18 -2.63
CA ALA A 22 -2.69 -46.91 -3.65
C ALA A 22 -2.25 -47.41 -5.04
N ALA A 23 -0.99 -47.23 -5.41
CA ALA A 23 -0.44 -47.78 -6.64
C ALA A 23 -0.52 -49.34 -6.67
N GLY A 24 -0.12 -50.00 -5.57
CA GLY A 24 -0.24 -51.44 -5.44
C GLY A 24 -1.68 -52.00 -5.55
N LEU A 25 -2.67 -51.23 -5.08
CA LEU A 25 -4.09 -51.58 -5.21
C LEU A 25 -4.56 -51.37 -6.67
N ARG A 26 -4.15 -50.31 -7.34
CA ARG A 26 -4.42 -50.04 -8.76
C ARG A 26 -3.87 -51.12 -9.67
N ASP A 27 -2.67 -51.64 -9.38
CA ASP A 27 -2.05 -52.76 -10.12
C ASP A 27 -2.84 -54.07 -9.97
N GLN A 28 -3.62 -54.22 -8.89
CA GLN A 28 -4.50 -55.32 -8.68
C GLN A 28 -5.91 -55.10 -9.33
N GLY A 29 -6.09 -54.03 -10.05
CA GLY A 29 -7.33 -53.70 -10.76
C GLY A 29 -8.39 -53.02 -9.87
N MET A 30 -8.04 -52.56 -8.68
CA MET A 30 -8.92 -51.80 -7.79
C MET A 30 -8.76 -50.30 -8.04
N ALA A 31 -9.87 -49.57 -8.04
CA ALA A 31 -9.80 -48.10 -8.00
C ALA A 31 -9.42 -47.65 -6.58
N ALA A 32 -8.28 -47.04 -6.42
CA ALA A 32 -7.79 -46.53 -5.13
C ALA A 32 -7.34 -45.08 -5.28
N GLU A 33 -8.00 -44.21 -4.53
CA GLU A 33 -7.71 -42.81 -4.50
C GLU A 33 -7.42 -42.35 -3.05
N ILE A 34 -6.52 -41.40 -2.90
CA ILE A 34 -6.12 -40.87 -1.58
C ILE A 34 -6.77 -39.51 -1.38
N GLY A 35 -7.54 -39.38 -0.30
CA GLY A 35 -8.16 -38.13 0.11
C GLY A 35 -7.72 -37.71 1.50
N GLY A 36 -8.18 -36.54 1.92
CA GLY A 36 -7.90 -35.99 3.23
C GLY A 36 -6.90 -34.81 3.20
N SER A 37 -6.68 -34.19 4.35
CA SER A 37 -5.90 -32.96 4.46
C SER A 37 -4.40 -33.13 4.22
N LEU A 38 -3.88 -34.35 4.34
CA LEU A 38 -2.45 -34.67 4.08
C LEU A 38 -2.05 -34.53 2.62
N THR A 39 -3.01 -34.66 1.71
CA THR A 39 -2.75 -34.55 0.25
C THR A 39 -2.87 -33.11 -0.27
N SER A 40 -3.15 -32.15 0.61
CA SER A 40 -3.23 -30.74 0.23
C SER A 40 -1.82 -30.20 0.00
N ALA A 41 -1.52 -29.77 -1.23
CA ALA A 41 -0.22 -29.17 -1.56
C ALA A 41 0.00 -27.88 -0.76
N VAL A 42 1.16 -27.77 -0.12
CA VAL A 42 1.61 -26.50 0.49
C VAL A 42 2.04 -25.57 -0.62
N PRO A 43 1.48 -24.36 -0.75
CA PRO A 43 1.87 -23.45 -1.81
C PRO A 43 3.33 -23.03 -1.67
N GLU A 44 4.09 -23.10 -2.77
CA GLU A 44 5.47 -22.61 -2.82
C GLU A 44 5.52 -21.09 -2.61
N ILE A 45 6.47 -20.59 -1.79
CA ILE A 45 6.64 -19.17 -1.52
C ILE A 45 7.08 -18.39 -2.78
N LEU A 46 7.89 -19.03 -3.63
CA LEU A 46 8.44 -18.46 -4.87
C LEU A 46 8.51 -19.56 -5.94
N GLY A 47 7.54 -19.58 -6.82
CA GLY A 47 7.50 -20.46 -7.98
C GLY A 47 8.08 -19.81 -9.26
N PRO A 48 8.06 -20.54 -10.39
CA PRO A 48 8.53 -20.03 -11.68
C PRO A 48 7.71 -18.84 -12.20
N THR A 49 6.41 -18.79 -11.92
CA THR A 49 5.48 -17.75 -12.36
C THR A 49 5.76 -16.41 -11.70
N GLU A 50 6.12 -16.41 -10.42
CA GLU A 50 6.50 -15.24 -9.65
C GLU A 50 7.81 -14.64 -10.17
N LEU A 51 8.78 -15.49 -10.53
CA LEU A 51 10.03 -15.06 -11.15
C LEU A 51 9.80 -14.42 -12.52
N VAL A 52 8.88 -14.94 -13.32
CA VAL A 52 8.49 -14.32 -14.61
C VAL A 52 7.86 -12.97 -14.35
N GLY A 53 6.97 -12.82 -13.38
CA GLY A 53 6.37 -11.55 -12.98
C GLY A 53 7.43 -10.52 -12.56
N ALA A 54 8.39 -10.91 -11.72
CA ALA A 54 9.51 -10.07 -11.31
C ALA A 54 10.39 -9.66 -12.49
N LEU A 55 10.66 -10.57 -13.45
CA LEU A 55 11.41 -10.27 -14.65
C LEU A 55 10.68 -9.26 -15.55
N VAL A 56 9.37 -9.43 -15.74
CA VAL A 56 8.56 -8.48 -16.52
C VAL A 56 8.56 -7.12 -15.84
N ALA A 57 8.40 -7.05 -14.52
CA ALA A 57 8.50 -5.81 -13.75
C ALA A 57 9.88 -5.14 -13.92
N PHE A 58 10.96 -5.92 -13.92
CA PHE A 58 12.31 -5.41 -14.21
C PHE A 58 12.44 -4.85 -15.63
N LEU A 59 11.86 -5.51 -16.63
CA LEU A 59 11.84 -5.01 -18.00
C LEU A 59 11.06 -3.70 -18.12
N VAL A 60 9.92 -3.58 -17.45
CA VAL A 60 9.13 -2.35 -17.41
C VAL A 60 9.94 -1.23 -16.74
N LEU A 61 10.66 -1.51 -15.63
CA LEU A 61 11.58 -0.57 -15.00
C LEU A 61 12.68 -0.13 -15.97
N LEU A 62 13.27 -1.08 -16.71
CA LEU A 62 14.33 -0.79 -17.68
C LEU A 62 13.83 0.11 -18.81
N LEU A 63 12.63 -0.15 -19.34
CA LEU A 63 12.00 0.67 -20.35
C LEU A 63 11.68 2.07 -19.83
N THR A 64 11.16 2.17 -18.60
CA THR A 64 10.79 3.44 -17.97
C THR A 64 12.01 4.31 -17.69
N PHE A 65 13.07 3.73 -17.17
CA PHE A 65 14.26 4.48 -16.80
C PHE A 65 15.29 4.60 -17.92
N GLY A 66 15.32 3.70 -18.89
CA GLY A 66 16.36 3.66 -19.93
C GLY A 66 17.78 3.51 -19.36
N SER A 67 17.91 2.96 -18.14
CA SER A 67 19.16 2.77 -17.41
C SER A 67 19.11 1.46 -16.63
N LEU A 68 19.97 0.51 -17.02
CA LEU A 68 20.11 -0.77 -16.33
C LEU A 68 20.53 -0.59 -14.86
N VAL A 69 21.37 0.40 -14.58
CA VAL A 69 21.84 0.69 -13.22
C VAL A 69 20.70 1.19 -12.35
N ALA A 70 19.80 2.06 -12.90
CA ALA A 70 18.65 2.55 -12.17
C ALA A 70 17.60 1.46 -11.93
N ALA A 71 17.30 0.66 -12.94
CA ALA A 71 16.38 -0.48 -12.81
C ALA A 71 16.92 -1.53 -11.83
N GLY A 72 18.22 -1.87 -11.94
CA GLY A 72 18.87 -2.82 -11.04
C GLY A 72 18.92 -2.37 -9.59
N ALA A 73 19.16 -1.10 -9.33
CA ALA A 73 19.17 -0.59 -7.96
C ALA A 73 17.77 -0.55 -7.33
N ASN A 74 16.74 -0.26 -8.14
CA ASN A 74 15.36 -0.32 -7.68
C ASN A 74 15.00 -1.77 -7.31
N MET A 75 15.25 -2.73 -8.21
CA MET A 75 14.98 -4.15 -7.97
C MET A 75 15.77 -4.69 -6.77
N LEU A 76 17.06 -4.35 -6.66
CA LEU A 76 17.90 -4.76 -5.53
C LEU A 76 17.35 -4.23 -4.20
N GLY A 77 16.91 -2.96 -4.18
CA GLY A 77 16.30 -2.37 -2.98
C GLY A 77 15.04 -3.12 -2.54
N ALA A 78 14.19 -3.48 -3.51
CA ALA A 78 12.96 -4.24 -3.23
C ALA A 78 13.27 -5.69 -2.79
N LEU A 79 14.17 -6.40 -3.49
CA LEU A 79 14.53 -7.78 -3.14
C LEU A 79 15.18 -7.89 -1.76
N VAL A 80 16.07 -6.96 -1.41
CA VAL A 80 16.64 -6.92 -0.05
C VAL A 80 15.55 -6.64 0.98
N GLY A 81 14.61 -5.74 0.66
CA GLY A 81 13.46 -5.46 1.53
C GLY A 81 12.59 -6.69 1.75
N VAL A 82 12.27 -7.43 0.69
CA VAL A 82 11.50 -8.69 0.77
C VAL A 82 12.27 -9.73 1.58
N GLY A 83 13.56 -9.91 1.30
CA GLY A 83 14.40 -10.88 2.05
C GLY A 83 14.43 -10.59 3.56
N VAL A 84 14.61 -9.32 3.94
CA VAL A 84 14.55 -8.91 5.36
C VAL A 84 13.14 -9.11 5.94
N GLY A 85 12.10 -8.80 5.17
CA GLY A 85 10.71 -9.01 5.57
C GLY A 85 10.39 -10.49 5.84
N VAL A 86 10.75 -11.37 4.92
CA VAL A 86 10.54 -12.83 5.04
C VAL A 86 11.34 -13.39 6.22
N LEU A 87 12.63 -13.05 6.33
CA LEU A 87 13.46 -13.47 7.47
C LEU A 87 12.87 -13.01 8.81
N GLY A 88 12.30 -11.80 8.86
CA GLY A 88 11.62 -11.31 10.06
C GLY A 88 10.36 -12.11 10.39
N ILE A 89 9.56 -12.48 9.40
CA ILE A 89 8.36 -13.31 9.58
C ILE A 89 8.75 -14.71 10.02
N LEU A 90 9.76 -15.33 9.37
CA LEU A 90 10.28 -16.63 9.78
C LEU A 90 10.89 -16.62 11.19
N ALA A 91 11.56 -15.54 11.58
CA ALA A 91 12.04 -15.40 12.95
C ALA A 91 10.88 -15.29 13.96
N PHE A 92 9.77 -14.66 13.55
CA PHE A 92 8.57 -14.56 14.40
C PHE A 92 7.81 -15.89 14.48
N SER A 93 7.84 -16.74 13.44
CA SER A 93 7.21 -18.06 13.48
C SER A 93 7.80 -19.00 14.55
N ALA A 94 9.01 -18.73 15.01
CA ALA A 94 9.59 -19.45 16.15
C ALA A 94 8.90 -19.14 17.51
N ILE A 95 8.09 -18.08 17.57
CA ILE A 95 7.43 -17.60 18.81
C ILE A 95 5.91 -17.80 18.73
N ALA A 96 5.33 -17.67 17.52
CA ALA A 96 3.89 -17.80 17.31
C ALA A 96 3.63 -18.58 16.01
N PRO A 97 2.61 -19.46 15.98
CA PRO A 97 2.24 -20.17 14.75
C PRO A 97 1.83 -19.16 13.68
N ILE A 98 2.38 -19.29 12.48
CA ILE A 98 2.06 -18.45 11.33
C ILE A 98 1.52 -19.35 10.23
N GLY A 99 0.37 -18.98 9.65
CA GLY A 99 -0.20 -19.70 8.52
C GLY A 99 0.72 -19.68 7.29
N SER A 100 0.77 -20.79 6.53
CA SER A 100 1.66 -21.00 5.37
C SER A 100 1.47 -19.96 4.25
N VAL A 101 0.30 -19.37 4.13
CA VAL A 101 -0.03 -18.33 3.13
C VAL A 101 0.53 -16.96 3.50
N THR A 102 0.75 -16.70 4.78
CA THR A 102 1.20 -15.39 5.28
C THR A 102 2.53 -14.92 4.68
N PRO A 103 3.59 -15.76 4.58
CA PRO A 103 4.82 -15.37 3.93
C PRO A 103 4.65 -15.02 2.44
N ILE A 104 3.77 -15.75 1.73
CA ILE A 104 3.53 -15.52 0.29
C ILE A 104 2.92 -14.13 0.07
N LEU A 105 1.90 -13.77 0.86
CA LEU A 105 1.31 -12.42 0.80
C LEU A 105 2.31 -11.33 1.16
N ALA A 106 3.16 -11.56 2.15
CA ALA A 106 4.20 -10.62 2.54
C ALA A 106 5.25 -10.42 1.43
N VAL A 107 5.65 -11.50 0.72
CA VAL A 107 6.53 -11.43 -0.45
C VAL A 107 5.88 -10.65 -1.57
N MET A 108 4.64 -11.01 -1.93
CA MET A 108 3.88 -10.40 -3.01
C MET A 108 3.72 -8.89 -2.78
N LEU A 109 3.28 -8.51 -1.58
CA LEU A 109 3.05 -7.11 -1.23
C LEU A 109 4.38 -6.37 -1.03
N GLY A 110 5.35 -6.98 -0.34
CA GLY A 110 6.67 -6.42 -0.11
C GLY A 110 7.41 -6.13 -1.41
N LEU A 111 7.32 -7.03 -2.40
CA LEU A 111 7.93 -6.83 -3.72
C LEU A 111 7.24 -5.70 -4.49
N ALA A 112 5.91 -5.73 -4.59
CA ALA A 112 5.14 -4.74 -5.32
C ALA A 112 5.35 -3.32 -4.74
N VAL A 113 5.17 -3.18 -3.42
CA VAL A 113 5.30 -1.91 -2.70
C VAL A 113 6.76 -1.44 -2.63
N GLY A 114 7.70 -2.38 -2.43
CA GLY A 114 9.13 -2.08 -2.38
C GLY A 114 9.67 -1.52 -3.68
N ILE A 115 9.29 -2.12 -4.83
CA ILE A 115 9.66 -1.61 -6.15
C ILE A 115 9.07 -0.21 -6.36
N ASP A 116 7.82 -0.01 -5.95
CA ASP A 116 7.10 1.25 -6.16
C ASP A 116 7.66 2.40 -5.33
N TYR A 117 7.90 2.20 -4.04
CA TYR A 117 8.47 3.24 -3.18
C TYR A 117 9.90 3.62 -3.60
N CYS A 118 10.70 2.63 -4.00
CA CYS A 118 11.99 2.89 -4.62
C CYS A 118 11.86 3.68 -5.94
N LEU A 119 10.83 3.39 -6.75
CA LEU A 119 10.54 4.13 -7.98
C LEU A 119 10.27 5.62 -7.71
N PHE A 120 9.49 5.95 -6.67
CA PHE A 120 9.18 7.33 -6.31
C PHE A 120 10.44 8.13 -5.97
N VAL A 121 11.25 7.63 -5.05
CA VAL A 121 12.50 8.30 -4.64
C VAL A 121 13.48 8.42 -5.81
N LEU A 122 13.66 7.33 -6.58
CA LEU A 122 14.54 7.30 -7.75
C LEU A 122 14.08 8.26 -8.87
N SER A 123 12.78 8.32 -9.15
CA SER A 123 12.22 9.23 -10.16
C SER A 123 12.47 10.69 -9.81
N ARG A 124 12.28 11.03 -8.52
CA ARG A 124 12.56 12.38 -8.00
C ARG A 124 14.04 12.71 -8.05
N PHE A 125 14.91 11.80 -7.63
CA PHE A 125 16.35 11.95 -7.74
C PHE A 125 16.80 12.25 -9.18
N ARG A 126 16.28 11.49 -10.15
CA ARG A 126 16.58 11.74 -11.58
C ARG A 126 16.09 13.09 -12.06
N ALA A 127 14.92 13.54 -11.61
CA ALA A 127 14.40 14.88 -11.93
C ALA A 127 15.33 15.97 -11.40
N GLU A 128 15.83 15.85 -10.18
CA GLU A 128 16.78 16.79 -9.58
C GLU A 128 18.15 16.77 -10.30
N LEU A 129 18.63 15.61 -10.73
CA LEU A 129 19.85 15.51 -11.54
C LEU A 129 19.70 16.17 -12.92
N ARG A 130 18.51 16.03 -13.56
CA ARG A 130 18.22 16.69 -14.85
C ARG A 130 18.17 18.22 -14.73
N SER A 131 17.78 18.74 -13.55
CA SER A 131 17.81 20.17 -13.27
C SER A 131 19.24 20.72 -13.06
N GLY A 132 20.27 19.87 -13.14
CA GLY A 132 21.68 20.26 -13.04
C GLY A 132 22.24 20.29 -11.61
N ARG A 133 21.52 19.75 -10.61
CA ARG A 133 21.99 19.71 -9.22
C ARG A 133 23.14 18.73 -9.01
N LEU A 134 23.92 18.96 -7.97
CA LEU A 134 24.93 18.01 -7.50
C LEU A 134 24.26 16.74 -6.97
N VAL A 135 24.96 15.60 -7.05
CA VAL A 135 24.43 14.29 -6.66
C VAL A 135 23.96 14.29 -5.22
N GLN A 136 24.74 14.84 -4.29
CA GLN A 136 24.40 14.88 -2.87
C GLN A 136 23.16 15.75 -2.60
N ASP A 137 23.07 16.93 -3.23
CA ASP A 137 21.90 17.80 -3.11
C ASP A 137 20.64 17.15 -3.72
N ALA A 138 20.82 16.42 -4.84
CA ALA A 138 19.74 15.71 -5.49
C ALA A 138 19.19 14.56 -4.62
N ILE A 139 20.09 13.81 -3.93
CA ILE A 139 19.69 12.75 -2.98
C ILE A 139 18.94 13.36 -1.80
N GLY A 140 19.53 14.36 -1.12
CA GLY A 140 18.92 14.99 0.04
C GLY A 140 17.52 15.53 -0.26
N ARG A 141 17.35 16.17 -1.44
CA ARG A 141 16.05 16.70 -1.85
C ARG A 141 15.05 15.61 -2.27
N ALA A 142 15.51 14.58 -2.96
CA ALA A 142 14.65 13.45 -3.33
C ALA A 142 14.14 12.72 -2.08
N THR A 143 15.01 12.45 -1.11
CA THR A 143 14.65 11.80 0.15
C THR A 143 13.76 12.71 1.01
N ALA A 144 14.01 14.01 1.07
CA ALA A 144 13.17 14.93 1.83
C ALA A 144 11.77 15.10 1.24
N THR A 145 11.61 15.12 -0.10
CA THR A 145 10.31 15.37 -0.75
C THR A 145 9.55 14.08 -1.09
N ALA A 146 10.16 13.18 -1.89
CA ALA A 146 9.53 11.91 -2.21
C ALA A 146 9.50 10.95 -1.02
N GLY A 147 10.53 11.00 -0.15
CA GLY A 147 10.57 10.18 1.06
C GLY A 147 9.47 10.51 2.06
N SER A 148 9.11 11.79 2.26
CA SER A 148 7.97 12.16 3.10
C SER A 148 6.65 11.59 2.56
N SER A 149 6.47 11.63 1.24
CA SER A 149 5.31 11.00 0.59
C SER A 149 5.30 9.49 0.78
N VAL A 150 6.46 8.82 0.67
CA VAL A 150 6.60 7.37 0.90
C VAL A 150 6.29 6.99 2.36
N VAL A 151 6.74 7.79 3.34
CA VAL A 151 6.39 7.55 4.76
C VAL A 151 4.89 7.66 4.98
N PHE A 152 4.26 8.71 4.43
CA PHE A 152 2.82 8.88 4.54
C PHE A 152 2.06 7.73 3.88
N ALA A 153 2.46 7.37 2.68
CA ALA A 153 1.92 6.28 1.90
C ALA A 153 2.05 4.93 2.64
N GLY A 154 3.27 4.61 3.09
CA GLY A 154 3.50 3.38 3.87
C GLY A 154 2.72 3.34 5.17
N ALA A 155 2.58 4.48 5.86
CA ALA A 155 1.77 4.56 7.07
C ALA A 155 0.28 4.26 6.80
N THR A 156 -0.29 4.75 5.69
CA THR A 156 -1.68 4.45 5.32
C THR A 156 -1.89 2.99 4.99
N VAL A 157 -0.95 2.35 4.28
CA VAL A 157 -0.97 0.90 4.01
C VAL A 157 -0.86 0.10 5.31
N ILE A 158 0.09 0.44 6.18
CA ILE A 158 0.28 -0.24 7.48
C ILE A 158 -0.99 -0.13 8.33
N ILE A 159 -1.60 1.05 8.42
CA ILE A 159 -2.84 1.25 9.18
C ILE A 159 -3.98 0.39 8.61
N ALA A 160 -4.12 0.32 7.28
CA ALA A 160 -5.12 -0.51 6.64
C ALA A 160 -4.91 -2.00 6.93
N LEU A 161 -3.65 -2.48 6.84
CA LEU A 161 -3.31 -3.88 7.10
C LEU A 161 -3.47 -4.26 8.57
N VAL A 162 -3.02 -3.41 9.49
CA VAL A 162 -3.26 -3.59 10.92
C VAL A 162 -4.76 -3.54 11.24
N GLY A 163 -5.53 -2.75 10.48
CA GLY A 163 -7.00 -2.72 10.60
C GLY A 163 -7.67 -4.08 10.41
N LEU A 164 -7.02 -5.06 9.75
CA LEU A 164 -7.52 -6.44 9.64
C LEU A 164 -7.70 -7.11 11.01
N THR A 165 -6.98 -6.69 12.04
CA THR A 165 -7.17 -7.18 13.41
C THR A 165 -8.56 -6.84 13.98
N VAL A 166 -9.20 -5.79 13.48
CA VAL A 166 -10.55 -5.38 13.91
C VAL A 166 -11.63 -6.37 13.48
N VAL A 167 -11.35 -7.20 12.46
CA VAL A 167 -12.25 -8.24 11.97
C VAL A 167 -12.51 -9.31 13.06
N GLY A 168 -11.60 -9.47 14.03
CA GLY A 168 -11.75 -10.41 15.14
C GLY A 168 -11.43 -11.87 14.80
N ILE A 169 -10.88 -12.13 13.61
CA ILE A 169 -10.42 -13.46 13.20
C ILE A 169 -8.88 -13.49 13.34
N PRO A 170 -8.33 -14.35 14.23
CA PRO A 170 -6.90 -14.37 14.54
C PRO A 170 -6.00 -14.48 13.30
N PHE A 171 -6.31 -15.40 12.40
CA PHE A 171 -5.56 -15.63 11.16
C PHE A 171 -5.47 -14.38 10.27
N LEU A 172 -6.55 -13.62 10.11
CA LEU A 172 -6.54 -12.36 9.34
C LEU A 172 -5.71 -11.29 10.03
N GLY A 173 -5.76 -11.24 11.36
CA GLY A 173 -4.94 -10.33 12.16
C GLY A 173 -3.45 -10.60 11.98
N GLU A 174 -3.04 -11.87 12.04
CA GLU A 174 -1.67 -12.31 11.83
C GLU A 174 -1.17 -11.96 10.42
N MET A 175 -1.95 -12.27 9.40
CA MET A 175 -1.65 -11.90 8.01
C MET A 175 -1.52 -10.39 7.84
N GLY A 176 -2.42 -9.61 8.46
CA GLY A 176 -2.39 -8.16 8.41
C GLY A 176 -1.13 -7.57 9.06
N ILE A 177 -0.73 -8.09 10.23
CA ILE A 177 0.47 -7.65 10.95
C ILE A 177 1.73 -8.03 10.16
N ALA A 178 1.82 -9.25 9.64
CA ALA A 178 2.96 -9.70 8.84
C ALA A 178 3.12 -8.87 7.55
N ALA A 179 2.01 -8.62 6.84
CA ALA A 179 2.02 -7.75 5.66
C ALA A 179 2.39 -6.31 6.01
N ALA A 180 1.89 -5.77 7.12
CA ALA A 180 2.25 -4.43 7.61
C ALA A 180 3.74 -4.34 7.95
N PHE A 181 4.32 -5.38 8.55
CA PHE A 181 5.76 -5.47 8.80
C PHE A 181 6.56 -5.47 7.49
N ALA A 182 6.17 -6.27 6.49
CA ALA A 182 6.82 -6.28 5.18
C ALA A 182 6.80 -4.90 4.51
N VAL A 183 5.67 -4.18 4.59
CA VAL A 183 5.56 -2.80 4.09
C VAL A 183 6.44 -1.84 4.87
N ALA A 184 6.50 -1.96 6.20
CA ALA A 184 7.39 -1.13 7.04
C ALA A 184 8.86 -1.31 6.66
N VAL A 185 9.29 -2.56 6.41
CA VAL A 185 10.64 -2.88 5.90
C VAL A 185 10.86 -2.27 4.52
N ALA A 186 9.89 -2.37 3.59
CA ALA A 186 9.98 -1.77 2.26
C ALA A 186 10.15 -0.25 2.32
N VAL A 187 9.40 0.45 3.20
CA VAL A 187 9.56 1.88 3.46
C VAL A 187 10.97 2.18 3.97
N LEU A 188 11.43 1.43 4.97
CA LEU A 188 12.77 1.61 5.56
C LEU A 188 13.87 1.44 4.50
N MET A 189 13.78 0.41 3.65
CA MET A 189 14.76 0.16 2.57
C MET A 189 14.74 1.27 1.52
N SER A 190 13.58 1.80 1.17
CA SER A 190 13.46 2.92 0.22
C SER A 190 14.07 4.22 0.75
N LEU A 191 14.12 4.40 2.07
CA LEU A 191 14.63 5.61 2.74
C LEU A 191 16.10 5.49 3.20
N THR A 192 16.63 4.27 3.28
CA THR A 192 18.00 4.01 3.75
C THR A 192 18.87 3.40 2.67
N LEU A 193 18.57 2.18 2.24
CA LEU A 193 19.36 1.45 1.26
C LEU A 193 19.36 2.15 -0.11
N LEU A 194 18.20 2.59 -0.58
CA LEU A 194 18.12 3.24 -1.89
C LEU A 194 18.95 4.54 -1.95
N PRO A 195 18.85 5.51 -1.02
CA PRO A 195 19.74 6.68 -1.01
C PRO A 195 21.23 6.32 -0.99
N ALA A 196 21.64 5.26 -0.29
CA ALA A 196 23.01 4.76 -0.30
C ALA A 196 23.41 4.27 -1.71
N LEU A 197 22.55 3.48 -2.36
CA LEU A 197 22.74 3.04 -3.75
C LEU A 197 22.77 4.23 -4.73
N LEU A 198 21.93 5.24 -4.53
CA LEU A 198 21.92 6.46 -5.34
C LEU A 198 23.23 7.24 -5.22
N SER A 199 23.83 7.28 -4.02
CA SER A 199 25.13 7.89 -3.80
C SER A 199 26.25 7.18 -4.61
N TRP A 200 26.24 5.86 -4.60
CA TRP A 200 27.19 5.05 -5.35
C TRP A 200 26.99 5.16 -6.87
N MET A 201 25.75 5.18 -7.34
CA MET A 201 25.43 5.30 -8.77
C MET A 201 25.69 6.68 -9.35
N GLY A 202 25.41 7.72 -8.59
CA GLY A 202 25.53 9.11 -9.03
C GLY A 202 24.82 9.38 -10.36
N ARG A 203 25.51 10.02 -11.30
CA ARG A 203 24.95 10.33 -12.63
C ARG A 203 24.69 9.11 -13.52
N ARG A 204 25.16 7.91 -13.16
CA ARG A 204 24.86 6.66 -13.91
C ARG A 204 23.39 6.27 -13.82
N ALA A 205 22.64 6.80 -12.85
CA ALA A 205 21.20 6.65 -12.75
C ALA A 205 20.42 7.24 -13.94
N LEU A 206 21.01 8.21 -14.64
CA LEU A 206 20.44 8.77 -15.87
C LEU A 206 20.74 7.84 -17.07
N GLY A 207 19.78 7.70 -17.98
CA GLY A 207 19.96 6.95 -19.22
C GLY A 207 21.05 7.56 -20.13
N ARG A 208 21.63 6.74 -21.02
CA ARG A 208 22.69 7.21 -21.94
C ARG A 208 22.27 8.42 -22.77
N ARG A 209 21.03 8.43 -23.25
CA ARG A 209 20.47 9.54 -24.05
C ARG A 209 20.29 10.81 -23.22
N GLU A 210 19.89 10.68 -21.97
CA GLU A 210 19.70 11.81 -21.04
C GLU A 210 21.04 12.44 -20.62
N ARG A 211 22.09 11.62 -20.45
CA ARG A 211 23.45 12.10 -20.14
C ARG A 211 24.09 12.86 -21.29
N ALA A 212 23.75 12.51 -22.53
CA ALA A 212 24.29 13.14 -23.73
C ALA A 212 23.58 14.44 -24.10
N SER A 213 22.34 14.66 -23.63
CA SER A 213 21.58 15.86 -23.94
C SER A 213 21.91 16.97 -22.94
N THR A 214 22.63 17.98 -23.40
CA THR A 214 22.85 19.28 -22.70
C THR A 214 21.60 20.16 -22.70
N ARG A 215 20.54 19.77 -23.42
CA ARG A 215 19.27 20.48 -23.44
C ARG A 215 18.47 20.09 -22.22
N SER A 216 18.12 21.08 -21.43
CA SER A 216 17.05 21.02 -20.42
C SER A 216 15.77 20.51 -21.12
N ALA A 217 15.55 19.19 -21.09
CA ALA A 217 14.33 18.58 -21.62
C ALA A 217 13.21 18.80 -20.58
N GLY A 218 12.78 20.05 -20.44
CA GLY A 218 11.67 20.47 -19.58
C GLY A 218 10.29 20.24 -20.19
N GLY A 219 10.15 19.37 -21.20
CA GLY A 219 8.86 19.08 -21.84
C GLY A 219 8.24 17.78 -21.33
N SER A 220 7.00 17.85 -20.85
CA SER A 220 6.19 16.65 -20.60
C SER A 220 6.07 15.82 -21.89
N PRO A 221 6.02 14.48 -21.79
CA PRO A 221 5.81 13.61 -22.95
C PRO A 221 4.57 14.03 -23.72
N ARG A 222 4.64 14.00 -25.05
CA ARG A 222 3.51 14.43 -25.92
C ARG A 222 2.21 13.67 -25.63
N TRP A 223 2.30 12.39 -25.24
CA TRP A 223 1.13 11.59 -24.93
C TRP A 223 0.33 12.14 -23.74
N THR A 224 0.99 12.68 -22.71
CA THR A 224 0.29 13.26 -21.54
C THR A 224 -0.51 14.49 -21.91
N THR A 225 0.01 15.33 -22.82
CA THR A 225 -0.71 16.52 -23.30
C THR A 225 -1.91 16.16 -24.15
N THR A 226 -1.80 15.13 -24.98
CA THR A 226 -2.91 14.65 -25.83
C THR A 226 -3.99 14.00 -25.00
N TRP A 227 -3.59 13.12 -24.05
CA TRP A 227 -4.50 12.40 -23.17
C TRP A 227 -5.32 13.34 -22.29
N ILE A 228 -4.65 14.21 -21.52
CA ILE A 228 -5.37 15.16 -20.67
C ILE A 228 -6.21 16.14 -21.51
N GLY A 229 -5.73 16.54 -22.69
CA GLY A 229 -6.48 17.38 -23.61
C GLY A 229 -7.79 16.75 -24.10
N ALA A 230 -7.80 15.44 -24.34
CA ALA A 230 -9.02 14.70 -24.71
C ALA A 230 -10.04 14.67 -23.55
N ILE A 231 -9.57 14.40 -22.32
CA ILE A 231 -10.42 14.35 -21.12
C ILE A 231 -11.04 15.73 -20.85
N LEU A 232 -10.21 16.79 -20.86
CA LEU A 232 -10.67 18.16 -20.58
C LEU A 232 -11.64 18.72 -21.62
N ARG A 233 -11.65 18.16 -22.84
CA ARG A 233 -12.63 18.55 -23.89
C ARG A 233 -14.03 18.02 -23.60
N ARG A 234 -14.15 16.79 -23.09
CA ARG A 234 -15.43 16.11 -22.84
C ARG A 234 -15.45 15.42 -21.47
N PRO A 235 -15.34 16.17 -20.36
CA PRO A 235 -15.17 15.57 -19.04
C PRO A 235 -16.40 14.77 -18.59
N VAL A 236 -17.61 15.15 -18.97
CA VAL A 236 -18.83 14.40 -18.65
C VAL A 236 -18.82 13.03 -19.31
N ILE A 237 -18.49 12.96 -20.60
CA ILE A 237 -18.41 11.68 -21.33
C ILE A 237 -17.33 10.78 -20.70
N ALA A 238 -16.15 11.35 -20.37
CA ALA A 238 -15.08 10.61 -19.73
C ALA A 238 -15.50 10.04 -18.36
N THR A 239 -16.25 10.81 -17.56
CA THR A 239 -16.79 10.35 -16.29
C THR A 239 -17.75 9.18 -16.45
N PHE A 240 -18.78 9.32 -17.32
CA PHE A 240 -19.75 8.26 -17.54
C PHE A 240 -19.14 7.00 -18.17
N ALA A 241 -18.17 7.16 -19.08
CA ALA A 241 -17.48 6.04 -19.71
C ALA A 241 -16.69 5.22 -18.68
N VAL A 242 -15.97 5.87 -17.74
CA VAL A 242 -15.21 5.18 -16.70
C VAL A 242 -16.15 4.56 -15.68
N VAL A 243 -17.12 5.30 -15.17
CA VAL A 243 -18.07 4.79 -14.17
C VAL A 243 -18.87 3.63 -14.75
N GLY A 244 -19.42 3.78 -15.96
CA GLY A 244 -20.17 2.72 -16.63
C GLY A 244 -19.30 1.51 -16.97
N GLY A 245 -18.07 1.74 -17.48
CA GLY A 245 -17.13 0.66 -17.80
C GLY A 245 -16.73 -0.14 -16.55
N LEU A 246 -16.36 0.52 -15.45
CA LEU A 246 -16.02 -0.15 -14.21
C LEU A 246 -17.23 -0.85 -13.57
N ALA A 247 -18.43 -0.24 -13.67
CA ALA A 247 -19.67 -0.87 -13.19
C ALA A 247 -19.96 -2.16 -13.97
N VAL A 248 -19.75 -2.20 -15.29
CA VAL A 248 -19.91 -3.42 -16.09
C VAL A 248 -18.92 -4.50 -15.68
N VAL A 249 -17.64 -4.14 -15.46
CA VAL A 249 -16.63 -5.09 -14.97
C VAL A 249 -16.94 -5.58 -13.55
N ALA A 250 -17.64 -4.79 -12.75
CA ALA A 250 -18.06 -5.15 -11.41
C ALA A 250 -19.35 -6.02 -11.37
N LEU A 251 -20.10 -6.16 -12.49
CA LEU A 251 -21.36 -6.94 -12.50
C LEU A 251 -21.21 -8.38 -11.99
N PRO A 252 -20.14 -9.15 -12.33
CA PRO A 252 -19.96 -10.50 -11.83
C PRO A 252 -19.93 -10.60 -10.30
N LEU A 253 -19.55 -9.51 -9.60
CA LEU A 253 -19.56 -9.44 -8.14
C LEU A 253 -20.94 -9.77 -7.54
N LEU A 254 -22.04 -9.47 -8.25
CA LEU A 254 -23.39 -9.77 -7.79
C LEU A 254 -23.67 -11.28 -7.71
N GLY A 255 -22.93 -12.09 -8.44
CA GLY A 255 -22.99 -13.56 -8.41
C GLY A 255 -21.86 -14.20 -7.62
N MET A 256 -21.13 -13.43 -6.81
CA MET A 256 -20.01 -13.94 -6.03
C MET A 256 -20.51 -14.94 -4.97
N GLN A 257 -19.98 -16.14 -5.03
CA GLN A 257 -20.14 -17.18 -4.02
C GLN A 257 -18.81 -17.31 -3.28
N THR A 258 -18.89 -17.40 -1.97
CA THR A 258 -17.73 -17.55 -1.10
C THR A 258 -17.86 -18.81 -0.26
N SER A 259 -16.74 -19.47 0.01
CA SER A 259 -16.63 -20.57 0.95
C SER A 259 -15.30 -20.53 1.67
N LEU A 260 -15.29 -20.96 2.93
CA LEU A 260 -14.06 -21.09 3.69
C LEU A 260 -13.29 -22.36 3.33
N VAL A 261 -14.00 -23.41 2.97
CA VAL A 261 -13.45 -24.73 2.63
C VAL A 261 -14.08 -25.20 1.32
N ILE A 262 -13.26 -25.75 0.44
CA ILE A 262 -13.73 -26.39 -0.79
C ILE A 262 -13.72 -27.91 -0.55
N PRO A 263 -14.90 -28.56 -0.48
CA PRO A 263 -14.98 -29.99 -0.26
C PRO A 263 -14.25 -30.77 -1.36
N GLY A 264 -13.45 -31.74 -0.96
CA GLY A 264 -12.63 -32.52 -1.91
C GLY A 264 -11.44 -31.80 -2.50
N GLY A 265 -11.04 -30.60 -1.96
CA GLY A 265 -9.90 -29.83 -2.44
C GLY A 265 -10.21 -28.90 -3.60
N GLU A 266 -9.24 -28.05 -3.95
CA GLU A 266 -9.39 -27.02 -5.00
C GLU A 266 -9.25 -27.60 -6.41
N ASP A 267 -8.33 -28.55 -6.62
CA ASP A 267 -7.96 -29.10 -7.93
C ASP A 267 -8.91 -30.21 -8.34
N PRO A 268 -9.69 -30.03 -9.44
CA PRO A 268 -10.59 -31.09 -9.97
C PRO A 268 -9.89 -32.37 -10.39
N ASP A 269 -8.61 -32.29 -10.78
CA ASP A 269 -7.83 -33.40 -11.28
C ASP A 269 -7.00 -34.09 -10.17
N SER A 270 -7.11 -33.64 -8.93
CA SER A 270 -6.41 -34.23 -7.79
C SER A 270 -7.00 -35.57 -7.34
N THR A 271 -6.14 -36.45 -6.77
CA THR A 271 -6.59 -37.71 -6.13
C THR A 271 -7.55 -37.42 -4.97
N GLN A 272 -7.38 -36.31 -4.26
CA GLN A 272 -8.25 -35.83 -3.20
C GLN A 272 -9.67 -35.59 -3.73
N ARG A 273 -9.82 -34.92 -4.87
CA ARG A 273 -11.11 -34.68 -5.52
C ARG A 273 -11.72 -35.97 -6.03
N ALA A 274 -10.89 -36.84 -6.65
CA ALA A 274 -11.36 -38.15 -7.11
C ALA A 274 -11.85 -39.03 -5.96
N ALA A 275 -11.16 -39.07 -4.83
CA ALA A 275 -11.57 -39.75 -3.61
C ALA A 275 -12.89 -39.18 -3.07
N TYR A 276 -13.02 -37.88 -2.98
CA TYR A 276 -14.23 -37.19 -2.55
C TYR A 276 -15.43 -37.56 -3.44
N THR A 277 -15.24 -37.47 -4.75
CA THR A 277 -16.31 -37.80 -5.72
C THR A 277 -16.72 -39.25 -5.64
N THR A 278 -15.76 -40.17 -5.53
CA THR A 278 -16.03 -41.62 -5.41
C THR A 278 -16.90 -41.95 -4.17
N VAL A 279 -16.58 -41.29 -3.03
CA VAL A 279 -17.36 -41.48 -1.81
C VAL A 279 -18.77 -40.83 -1.95
N ALA A 280 -18.82 -39.63 -2.54
CA ALA A 280 -20.09 -38.92 -2.76
C ALA A 280 -21.02 -39.68 -3.68
N ASP A 281 -20.50 -40.32 -4.75
CA ASP A 281 -21.29 -41.15 -5.68
C ASP A 281 -21.78 -42.45 -5.04
N ALA A 282 -20.98 -43.03 -4.13
CA ALA A 282 -21.33 -44.31 -3.49
C ALA A 282 -22.26 -44.15 -2.27
N PHE A 283 -22.06 -43.09 -1.49
CA PHE A 283 -22.74 -42.93 -0.18
C PHE A 283 -23.62 -41.67 -0.10
N GLY A 284 -23.65 -40.87 -1.13
CA GLY A 284 -24.36 -39.59 -1.20
C GLY A 284 -23.47 -38.38 -0.95
N PRO A 285 -23.83 -37.21 -1.51
CA PRO A 285 -22.99 -35.99 -1.48
C PRO A 285 -22.71 -35.44 -0.07
N GLY A 286 -23.59 -35.70 0.91
CA GLY A 286 -23.43 -35.25 2.30
C GLY A 286 -22.66 -36.22 3.18
N ALA A 287 -22.27 -37.40 2.68
CA ALA A 287 -21.70 -38.46 3.50
C ALA A 287 -20.32 -38.11 4.11
N GLN A 288 -19.54 -37.27 3.43
CA GLN A 288 -18.18 -36.90 3.90
C GLN A 288 -18.14 -35.70 4.84
N ASP A 289 -19.22 -34.93 4.89
CA ASP A 289 -19.34 -33.73 5.73
C ASP A 289 -20.57 -33.84 6.65
N PRO A 290 -20.61 -34.84 7.57
CA PRO A 290 -21.73 -35.03 8.45
C PRO A 290 -21.89 -33.87 9.41
N LEU A 291 -23.12 -33.48 9.68
CA LEU A 291 -23.46 -32.54 10.72
C LEU A 291 -23.47 -33.24 12.07
N VAL A 292 -22.77 -32.68 13.04
CA VAL A 292 -22.77 -33.18 14.42
C VAL A 292 -23.70 -32.31 15.24
N VAL A 293 -24.75 -32.91 15.77
CA VAL A 293 -25.76 -32.25 16.57
C VAL A 293 -25.59 -32.65 18.04
N LEU A 294 -25.40 -31.63 18.89
CA LEU A 294 -25.32 -31.78 20.33
C LEU A 294 -26.67 -31.40 20.94
N VAL A 295 -27.28 -32.38 21.65
CA VAL A 295 -28.53 -32.21 22.39
C VAL A 295 -28.20 -32.17 23.86
N ARG A 296 -28.48 -31.04 24.52
CA ARG A 296 -28.35 -30.89 25.97
C ARG A 296 -29.70 -30.73 26.59
N SER A 297 -30.00 -31.54 27.62
CA SER A 297 -31.24 -31.47 28.39
C SER A 297 -30.96 -31.38 29.89
N ASP A 298 -31.73 -30.56 30.60
CA ASP A 298 -31.61 -30.39 32.06
C ASP A 298 -32.13 -31.61 32.85
N SER A 299 -32.90 -32.50 32.19
CA SER A 299 -33.52 -33.66 32.84
C SER A 299 -32.82 -34.98 32.47
N ASP A 300 -32.90 -35.40 31.21
CA ASP A 300 -32.33 -36.63 30.68
C ASP A 300 -32.05 -36.47 29.18
N ALA A 301 -30.78 -36.42 28.81
CA ALA A 301 -30.40 -36.26 27.40
C ALA A 301 -30.78 -37.49 26.56
N ALA A 302 -30.87 -38.67 27.12
CA ALA A 302 -31.22 -39.89 26.36
C ALA A 302 -32.68 -39.88 25.88
N SER A 303 -33.61 -39.39 26.68
CA SER A 303 -35.02 -39.25 26.27
C SER A 303 -35.22 -38.07 25.30
N ALA A 304 -34.46 -36.96 25.49
CA ALA A 304 -34.47 -35.81 24.60
C ALA A 304 -33.94 -36.18 23.19
N VAL A 305 -32.91 -37.04 23.14
CA VAL A 305 -32.32 -37.52 21.86
C VAL A 305 -33.34 -38.32 21.01
N GLU A 306 -34.18 -39.15 21.60
CA GLU A 306 -35.19 -39.92 20.83
C GLU A 306 -36.18 -38.98 20.17
N THR A 307 -36.64 -37.95 20.91
CA THR A 307 -37.54 -36.92 20.38
C THR A 307 -36.86 -36.12 19.27
N VAL A 308 -35.68 -35.56 19.54
CA VAL A 308 -34.91 -34.74 18.58
C VAL A 308 -34.52 -35.57 17.35
N SER A 309 -34.15 -36.85 17.53
CA SER A 309 -33.80 -37.73 16.39
C SER A 309 -34.99 -37.97 15.46
N THR A 310 -36.21 -38.11 16.02
CA THR A 310 -37.44 -38.26 15.24
C THR A 310 -37.78 -36.97 14.48
N GLU A 311 -37.64 -35.82 15.13
CA GLU A 311 -37.86 -34.52 14.51
C GLU A 311 -36.82 -34.24 13.41
N LEU A 312 -35.54 -34.52 13.65
CA LEU A 312 -34.48 -34.42 12.66
C LEU A 312 -34.74 -35.27 11.42
N GLY A 313 -35.18 -36.53 11.64
CA GLY A 313 -35.53 -37.44 10.53
C GLY A 313 -36.71 -36.98 9.69
N SER A 314 -37.53 -36.04 10.20
CA SER A 314 -38.67 -35.45 9.47
C SER A 314 -38.28 -34.17 8.69
N LEU A 315 -37.10 -33.60 8.92
CA LEU A 315 -36.64 -32.40 8.22
C LEU A 315 -36.34 -32.72 6.74
N PRO A 316 -36.59 -31.76 5.85
CA PRO A 316 -36.19 -31.91 4.45
C PRO A 316 -34.67 -31.95 4.32
N ASN A 317 -34.18 -32.71 3.35
CA ASN A 317 -32.74 -32.86 3.07
C ASN A 317 -31.93 -33.62 4.14
N VAL A 318 -32.58 -34.48 4.93
CA VAL A 318 -31.95 -35.43 5.86
C VAL A 318 -31.96 -36.82 5.28
N ALA A 319 -30.78 -37.38 4.98
CA ALA A 319 -30.64 -38.74 4.50
C ALA A 319 -30.65 -39.77 5.64
N THR A 320 -29.91 -39.49 6.72
CA THR A 320 -29.74 -40.40 7.85
C THR A 320 -29.47 -39.66 9.13
N VAL A 321 -30.06 -40.11 10.24
CA VAL A 321 -29.75 -39.68 11.61
C VAL A 321 -29.20 -40.86 12.37
N SER A 322 -28.02 -40.76 12.93
CA SER A 322 -27.38 -41.82 13.71
C SER A 322 -27.08 -41.33 15.12
N PRO A 323 -27.51 -42.05 16.18
CA PRO A 323 -27.18 -41.72 17.54
C PRO A 323 -25.70 -41.95 17.81
N GLY A 324 -25.10 -41.01 18.54
CA GLY A 324 -23.71 -41.05 19.00
C GLY A 324 -23.58 -41.25 20.51
N PRO A 325 -22.42 -40.98 21.08
CA PRO A 325 -22.18 -41.13 22.51
C PRO A 325 -22.98 -40.14 23.36
N VAL A 326 -23.30 -40.55 24.58
CA VAL A 326 -23.87 -39.71 25.62
C VAL A 326 -22.77 -39.37 26.62
N SER A 327 -22.76 -38.16 27.14
CA SER A 327 -21.79 -37.72 28.14
C SER A 327 -21.91 -38.55 29.45
N ALA A 328 -20.82 -38.66 30.21
CA ALA A 328 -20.78 -39.47 31.43
C ALA A 328 -21.75 -38.98 32.51
N ASP A 329 -22.14 -37.71 32.49
CA ASP A 329 -23.13 -37.13 33.42
C ASP A 329 -24.57 -37.22 32.89
N GLY A 330 -24.78 -37.80 31.71
CA GLY A 330 -26.09 -37.94 31.09
C GLY A 330 -26.77 -36.66 30.64
N SER A 331 -26.08 -35.51 30.71
CA SER A 331 -26.66 -34.19 30.37
C SER A 331 -26.61 -33.81 28.91
N THR A 332 -25.69 -34.42 28.15
CA THR A 332 -25.44 -34.08 26.74
C THR A 332 -25.34 -35.36 25.90
N ALA A 333 -25.97 -35.39 24.76
CA ALA A 333 -25.85 -36.46 23.80
C ALA A 333 -25.51 -35.94 22.39
N MET A 334 -24.86 -36.76 21.60
CA MET A 334 -24.45 -36.45 20.25
C MET A 334 -25.28 -37.22 19.25
N LEU A 335 -25.69 -36.57 18.16
CA LEU A 335 -26.28 -37.15 16.98
C LEU A 335 -25.43 -36.81 15.77
N THR A 336 -25.34 -37.72 14.82
CA THR A 336 -24.73 -37.48 13.51
C THR A 336 -25.83 -37.46 12.46
N VAL A 337 -25.91 -36.36 11.72
CA VAL A 337 -26.88 -36.16 10.63
C VAL A 337 -26.13 -36.08 9.30
N ILE A 338 -26.53 -36.96 8.38
CA ILE A 338 -26.03 -36.93 6.99
C ILE A 338 -27.12 -36.27 6.15
N ALA A 339 -26.71 -35.19 5.42
CA ALA A 339 -27.60 -34.52 4.49
C ALA A 339 -27.70 -35.27 3.16
N GLU A 340 -28.85 -35.14 2.43
CA GLU A 340 -29.00 -35.65 1.08
C GLU A 340 -28.20 -34.89 0.04
N SER A 341 -27.99 -33.57 0.25
CA SER A 341 -27.25 -32.69 -0.63
C SER A 341 -25.83 -32.39 -0.08
N GLY A 342 -24.98 -31.89 -0.96
CA GLY A 342 -23.59 -31.56 -0.62
C GLY A 342 -23.44 -30.39 0.38
N PRO A 343 -22.27 -30.24 0.99
CA PRO A 343 -22.03 -29.26 2.06
C PRO A 343 -22.16 -27.80 1.60
N LEU A 344 -21.94 -27.50 0.31
CA LEU A 344 -22.08 -26.15 -0.25
C LEU A 344 -23.49 -25.82 -0.75
N ASP A 345 -24.40 -26.78 -0.75
CA ASP A 345 -25.76 -26.59 -1.22
C ASP A 345 -26.59 -25.71 -0.29
N THR A 346 -27.46 -24.91 -0.88
CA THR A 346 -28.36 -24.04 -0.11
C THR A 346 -29.33 -24.85 0.74
N ALA A 347 -29.68 -26.10 0.32
CA ALA A 347 -30.48 -27.01 1.07
C ALA A 347 -29.83 -27.48 2.37
N THR A 348 -28.52 -27.81 2.34
CA THR A 348 -27.72 -28.13 3.54
C THR A 348 -27.58 -26.94 4.47
N THR A 349 -27.36 -25.75 3.92
CA THR A 349 -27.33 -24.51 4.70
C THR A 349 -28.64 -24.22 5.41
N SER A 350 -29.77 -24.48 4.74
CA SER A 350 -31.10 -24.34 5.35
C SER A 350 -31.32 -25.39 6.44
N LEU A 351 -30.93 -26.66 6.19
CA LEU A 351 -31.00 -27.72 7.17
C LEU A 351 -30.27 -27.38 8.47
N VAL A 352 -29.03 -26.79 8.40
CA VAL A 352 -28.31 -26.34 9.61
C VAL A 352 -29.14 -25.33 10.42
N ARG A 353 -29.83 -24.40 9.75
CA ARG A 353 -30.68 -23.41 10.43
C ARG A 353 -31.94 -24.05 11.02
N ASP A 354 -32.58 -25.00 10.32
CA ASP A 354 -33.74 -25.70 10.76
C ASP A 354 -33.43 -26.57 11.99
N ILE A 355 -32.29 -27.27 11.99
CA ILE A 355 -31.82 -28.04 13.16
C ILE A 355 -31.62 -27.12 14.37
N ARG A 356 -31.01 -25.95 14.19
CA ARG A 356 -30.81 -24.97 15.30
C ARG A 356 -32.13 -24.44 15.85
N ALA A 357 -33.17 -24.43 15.05
CA ALA A 357 -34.50 -23.99 15.46
C ALA A 357 -35.31 -25.02 16.26
N LEU A 358 -34.84 -26.28 16.35
CA LEU A 358 -35.50 -27.35 17.13
C LEU A 358 -35.31 -27.20 18.65
N GLY A 359 -34.31 -26.39 19.08
CA GLY A 359 -34.06 -26.13 20.50
C GLY A 359 -35.20 -25.33 21.15
N ASP A 360 -35.58 -25.72 22.38
CA ASP A 360 -36.56 -25.04 23.22
C ASP A 360 -35.95 -24.61 24.58
N ASP A 361 -36.78 -24.09 25.50
CA ASP A 361 -36.36 -23.66 26.83
C ASP A 361 -35.77 -24.79 27.72
N SER A 362 -36.10 -26.07 27.39
CA SER A 362 -35.70 -27.24 28.14
C SER A 362 -34.61 -28.08 27.48
N THR A 363 -34.47 -27.92 26.17
CA THR A 363 -33.53 -28.70 25.33
C THR A 363 -32.76 -27.79 24.40
N SER A 364 -31.47 -27.67 24.63
CA SER A 364 -30.57 -26.92 23.76
C SER A 364 -30.03 -27.81 22.64
N VAL A 365 -30.28 -27.43 21.39
CA VAL A 365 -29.80 -28.11 20.19
C VAL A 365 -28.72 -27.24 19.53
N GLN A 366 -27.50 -27.77 19.44
CA GLN A 366 -26.36 -27.09 18.81
C GLN A 366 -25.84 -27.92 17.66
N VAL A 367 -25.42 -27.25 16.58
CA VAL A 367 -24.91 -27.92 15.37
C VAL A 367 -23.48 -27.51 15.13
N THR A 368 -22.63 -28.49 14.89
CA THR A 368 -21.24 -28.30 14.45
C THR A 368 -20.97 -29.28 13.27
N GLY A 369 -19.73 -29.29 12.82
CA GLY A 369 -19.30 -29.99 11.61
C GLY A 369 -18.72 -28.97 10.61
N SER A 370 -18.01 -29.44 9.58
CA SER A 370 -17.32 -28.55 8.60
C SER A 370 -18.28 -27.55 7.95
N THR A 371 -19.48 -28.01 7.54
CA THR A 371 -20.49 -27.14 6.94
C THR A 371 -21.05 -26.09 7.91
N ALA A 372 -21.33 -26.45 9.16
CA ALA A 372 -21.84 -25.50 10.15
C ALA A 372 -20.79 -24.46 10.52
N ILE A 373 -19.53 -24.87 10.69
CA ILE A 373 -18.40 -23.98 10.96
C ILE A 373 -18.16 -23.03 9.79
N ALA A 374 -18.22 -23.56 8.55
CA ALA A 374 -18.04 -22.73 7.35
C ALA A 374 -19.14 -21.68 7.24
N LEU A 375 -20.42 -22.07 7.51
CA LEU A 375 -21.55 -21.14 7.51
C LEU A 375 -21.40 -20.01 8.54
N ASP A 376 -21.06 -20.36 9.77
CA ASP A 376 -20.87 -19.38 10.86
C ASP A 376 -19.71 -18.44 10.57
N SER A 377 -18.62 -19.00 10.05
CA SER A 377 -17.44 -18.21 9.66
C SER A 377 -17.76 -17.26 8.50
N ASP A 378 -18.53 -17.71 7.51
CA ASP A 378 -18.93 -16.88 6.36
C ASP A 378 -19.84 -15.71 6.79
N GLU A 379 -20.79 -15.97 7.69
CA GLU A 379 -21.64 -14.91 8.26
C GLU A 379 -20.87 -13.92 9.11
N GLN A 380 -19.90 -14.39 9.92
CA GLN A 380 -18.99 -13.53 10.66
C GLN A 380 -18.13 -12.70 9.73
N LEU A 381 -17.54 -13.29 8.70
CA LEU A 381 -16.72 -12.61 7.70
C LEU A 381 -17.51 -11.55 6.93
N ARG A 382 -18.76 -11.88 6.54
CA ARG A 382 -19.63 -10.93 5.84
C ARG A 382 -19.97 -9.71 6.69
N SER A 383 -20.28 -9.90 7.96
CA SER A 383 -20.54 -8.80 8.88
C SER A 383 -19.28 -7.96 9.15
N ALA A 384 -18.15 -8.64 9.31
CA ALA A 384 -16.86 -8.01 9.50
C ALA A 384 -16.38 -7.24 8.25
N LEU A 385 -16.66 -7.74 7.04
CA LEU A 385 -16.36 -7.03 5.79
C LEU A 385 -17.03 -5.67 5.73
N ILE A 386 -18.33 -5.59 6.10
CA ILE A 386 -19.06 -4.32 6.11
C ILE A 386 -18.43 -3.35 7.11
N ALA A 387 -18.14 -3.81 8.32
CA ALA A 387 -17.48 -2.99 9.34
C ALA A 387 -16.08 -2.52 8.91
N TYR A 388 -15.31 -3.42 8.30
CA TYR A 388 -13.97 -3.14 7.82
C TYR A 388 -13.96 -2.15 6.64
N VAL A 389 -14.84 -2.33 5.66
CA VAL A 389 -14.99 -1.36 4.54
C VAL A 389 -15.41 0.01 5.07
N ALA A 390 -16.35 0.07 6.02
CA ALA A 390 -16.78 1.32 6.63
C ALA A 390 -15.62 2.01 7.39
N LEU A 391 -14.81 1.24 8.13
CA LEU A 391 -13.62 1.74 8.82
C LEU A 391 -12.61 2.33 7.82
N ILE A 392 -12.29 1.58 6.77
CA ILE A 392 -11.33 1.99 5.74
C ILE A 392 -11.81 3.22 4.99
N VAL A 393 -13.06 3.25 4.56
CA VAL A 393 -13.69 4.39 3.90
C VAL A 393 -13.69 5.63 4.82
N GLY A 394 -14.06 5.45 6.08
CA GLY A 394 -14.06 6.53 7.07
C GLY A 394 -12.67 7.09 7.34
N LEU A 395 -11.67 6.21 7.53
CA LEU A 395 -10.28 6.59 7.73
C LEU A 395 -9.70 7.31 6.51
N SER A 396 -9.96 6.77 5.32
CA SER A 396 -9.57 7.41 4.05
C SER A 396 -10.14 8.81 3.93
N PHE A 397 -11.43 8.92 4.14
CA PHE A 397 -12.13 10.20 4.04
C PHE A 397 -11.52 11.21 5.01
N LEU A 398 -11.30 10.80 6.27
CA LEU A 398 -10.70 11.65 7.30
C LEU A 398 -9.29 12.10 6.92
N LEU A 399 -8.42 11.16 6.52
CA LEU A 399 -7.03 11.44 6.13
C LEU A 399 -6.95 12.39 4.92
N LEU A 400 -7.79 12.16 3.91
CA LEU A 400 -7.81 13.02 2.72
C LEU A 400 -8.43 14.39 2.99
N VAL A 401 -9.44 14.49 3.88
CA VAL A 401 -9.96 15.79 4.35
C VAL A 401 -8.87 16.57 5.06
N LEU A 402 -8.11 15.91 5.94
CA LEU A 402 -7.00 16.50 6.67
C LEU A 402 -5.90 17.02 5.72
N LEU A 403 -5.59 16.24 4.70
CA LEU A 403 -4.51 16.53 3.75
C LEU A 403 -4.89 17.62 2.75
N PHE A 404 -6.06 17.50 2.12
CA PHE A 404 -6.46 18.39 1.02
C PHE A 404 -7.34 19.55 1.45
N ARG A 405 -7.80 19.57 2.71
CA ARG A 405 -8.71 20.58 3.24
C ARG A 405 -9.93 20.79 2.32
N SER A 406 -10.54 19.69 1.92
CA SER A 406 -11.68 19.60 1.01
C SER A 406 -12.57 18.43 1.38
N PHE A 407 -13.88 18.53 1.13
CA PHE A 407 -14.84 17.43 1.27
C PHE A 407 -15.07 16.67 -0.03
N LEU A 408 -15.03 17.37 -1.17
CA LEU A 408 -15.36 16.77 -2.47
C LEU A 408 -14.21 15.91 -3.03
N VAL A 409 -12.96 16.28 -2.78
CA VAL A 409 -11.81 15.48 -3.24
C VAL A 409 -11.78 14.12 -2.56
N PRO A 410 -11.91 13.98 -1.23
CA PRO A 410 -12.05 12.67 -0.58
C PRO A 410 -13.23 11.85 -1.10
N LEU A 411 -14.38 12.47 -1.33
CA LEU A 411 -15.56 11.78 -1.84
C LEU A 411 -15.30 11.16 -3.24
N ILE A 412 -14.66 11.92 -4.13
CA ILE A 412 -14.26 11.42 -5.46
C ILE A 412 -13.26 10.27 -5.33
N ALA A 413 -12.27 10.41 -4.45
CA ALA A 413 -11.25 9.40 -4.23
C ALA A 413 -11.84 8.10 -3.70
N THR A 414 -12.69 8.20 -2.68
CA THR A 414 -13.36 7.04 -2.06
C THR A 414 -14.33 6.37 -3.03
N GLY A 415 -15.13 7.14 -3.76
CA GLY A 415 -16.03 6.60 -4.79
C GLY A 415 -15.26 5.90 -5.91
N GLY A 416 -14.12 6.47 -6.34
CA GLY A 416 -13.22 5.85 -7.31
C GLY A 416 -12.61 4.55 -6.80
N PHE A 417 -12.18 4.51 -5.53
CA PHE A 417 -11.68 3.31 -4.88
C PHE A 417 -12.73 2.18 -4.84
N LEU A 418 -13.95 2.49 -4.43
CA LEU A 418 -15.03 1.49 -4.39
C LEU A 418 -15.37 0.92 -5.78
N LEU A 419 -15.31 1.77 -6.82
CA LEU A 419 -15.48 1.31 -8.20
C LEU A 419 -14.33 0.38 -8.65
N SER A 420 -13.09 0.71 -8.33
CA SER A 420 -11.93 -0.14 -8.65
C SER A 420 -11.94 -1.44 -7.86
N LEU A 421 -12.35 -1.41 -6.59
CA LEU A 421 -12.55 -2.60 -5.77
C LEU A 421 -13.65 -3.51 -6.34
N GLY A 422 -14.79 -2.92 -6.73
CA GLY A 422 -15.86 -3.67 -7.38
C GLY A 422 -15.40 -4.33 -8.68
N ALA A 423 -14.64 -3.62 -9.51
CA ALA A 423 -14.07 -4.16 -10.74
C ALA A 423 -13.02 -5.26 -10.46
N ALA A 424 -12.21 -5.11 -9.42
CA ALA A 424 -11.24 -6.11 -8.99
C ALA A 424 -11.92 -7.43 -8.60
N LEU A 425 -12.88 -7.35 -7.68
CA LEU A 425 -13.62 -8.52 -7.21
C LEU A 425 -14.49 -9.13 -8.34
N GLY A 426 -15.16 -8.28 -9.15
CA GLY A 426 -15.96 -8.74 -10.28
C GLY A 426 -15.13 -9.50 -11.33
N SER A 427 -13.93 -9.00 -11.65
CA SER A 427 -13.02 -9.71 -12.56
C SER A 427 -12.54 -11.04 -11.99
N THR A 428 -12.32 -11.12 -10.67
CA THR A 428 -11.90 -12.36 -10.00
C THR A 428 -13.03 -13.39 -10.03
N VAL A 429 -14.27 -12.98 -9.80
CA VAL A 429 -15.45 -13.86 -9.97
C VAL A 429 -15.52 -14.39 -11.41
N ALA A 430 -15.38 -13.50 -12.41
CA ALA A 430 -15.46 -13.90 -13.81
C ALA A 430 -14.38 -14.92 -14.21
N VAL A 431 -13.16 -14.77 -13.68
CA VAL A 431 -12.06 -15.67 -14.01
C VAL A 431 -12.11 -16.95 -13.17
N PHE A 432 -12.13 -16.87 -11.85
CA PHE A 432 -11.99 -18.06 -10.99
C PHE A 432 -13.29 -18.81 -10.74
N GLN A 433 -14.44 -18.11 -10.67
CA GLN A 433 -15.72 -18.77 -10.41
C GLN A 433 -16.46 -19.15 -11.70
N TRP A 434 -16.37 -18.31 -12.76
CA TRP A 434 -17.03 -18.58 -14.04
C TRP A 434 -16.13 -19.22 -15.09
N GLY A 435 -14.84 -19.43 -14.81
CA GLY A 435 -13.91 -20.10 -15.71
C GLY A 435 -13.50 -19.28 -16.94
N TRP A 436 -13.58 -17.92 -16.88
CA TRP A 436 -13.03 -17.12 -17.95
C TRP A 436 -11.50 -17.22 -17.96
N LEU A 437 -10.89 -17.29 -19.11
CA LEU A 437 -9.43 -17.41 -19.28
C LEU A 437 -8.84 -18.76 -18.79
N ASP A 438 -9.66 -19.82 -18.69
CA ASP A 438 -9.24 -21.18 -18.33
C ASP A 438 -7.94 -21.64 -19.02
N PRO A 439 -7.70 -21.40 -20.32
CA PRO A 439 -6.45 -21.80 -20.97
C PRO A 439 -5.18 -21.06 -20.51
N ILE A 440 -5.35 -19.95 -19.76
CA ILE A 440 -4.24 -19.07 -19.36
C ILE A 440 -3.95 -19.19 -17.87
N VAL A 441 -5.00 -19.33 -17.06
CA VAL A 441 -4.90 -19.43 -15.60
C VAL A 441 -4.67 -20.88 -15.22
N GLN A 442 -3.57 -21.15 -14.52
CA GLN A 442 -3.19 -22.51 -14.13
C GLN A 442 -3.91 -23.00 -12.88
N ALA A 443 -4.43 -22.06 -12.08
CA ALA A 443 -5.15 -22.40 -10.86
C ALA A 443 -6.53 -23.00 -11.19
N PRO A 444 -7.04 -23.94 -10.38
CA PRO A 444 -8.36 -24.53 -10.52
C PRO A 444 -9.47 -23.47 -10.53
N GLN A 445 -10.41 -23.63 -11.46
CA GLN A 445 -11.53 -22.71 -11.66
C GLN A 445 -12.87 -23.41 -11.44
N GLY A 446 -13.96 -22.63 -11.37
CA GLY A 446 -15.31 -23.16 -11.17
C GLY A 446 -15.70 -23.37 -9.70
N ASN A 447 -14.82 -23.11 -8.76
CA ASN A 447 -15.09 -23.20 -7.33
C ASN A 447 -15.55 -21.85 -6.76
N PRO A 448 -16.26 -21.83 -5.60
CA PRO A 448 -16.47 -20.62 -4.83
C PRO A 448 -15.14 -19.95 -4.46
N LEU A 449 -15.13 -18.62 -4.37
CA LEU A 449 -13.95 -17.88 -3.92
C LEU A 449 -13.76 -18.04 -2.41
N LEU A 450 -12.52 -17.93 -1.93
CA LEU A 450 -12.26 -17.95 -0.50
C LEU A 450 -12.96 -16.77 0.20
N SER A 451 -13.70 -17.03 1.27
CA SER A 451 -14.48 -16.02 2.02
C SER A 451 -13.62 -14.89 2.60
N LEU A 452 -12.31 -15.11 2.80
CA LEU A 452 -11.35 -14.13 3.26
C LEU A 452 -10.92 -13.14 2.17
N LEU A 453 -11.03 -13.52 0.88
CA LEU A 453 -10.49 -12.76 -0.25
C LEU A 453 -11.02 -11.31 -0.33
N PRO A 454 -12.32 -11.01 -0.19
CA PRO A 454 -12.81 -9.64 -0.28
C PRO A 454 -12.20 -8.72 0.79
N ILE A 455 -11.98 -9.25 2.00
CA ILE A 455 -11.43 -8.49 3.13
C ILE A 455 -9.95 -8.18 2.88
N ILE A 456 -9.15 -9.19 2.49
CA ILE A 456 -7.73 -9.05 2.22
C ILE A 456 -7.50 -8.08 1.06
N VAL A 457 -8.23 -8.28 -0.05
CA VAL A 457 -8.12 -7.42 -1.24
C VAL A 457 -8.51 -5.98 -0.91
N THR A 458 -9.58 -5.77 -0.13
CA THR A 458 -9.99 -4.43 0.29
C THR A 458 -8.87 -3.70 1.03
N GLY A 459 -8.25 -4.36 2.01
CA GLY A 459 -7.17 -3.75 2.81
C GLY A 459 -5.93 -3.39 2.00
N ILE A 460 -5.47 -4.33 1.18
CA ILE A 460 -4.27 -4.14 0.37
C ILE A 460 -4.51 -3.11 -0.74
N LEU A 461 -5.60 -3.26 -1.50
CA LEU A 461 -5.93 -2.35 -2.60
C LEU A 461 -6.16 -0.92 -2.10
N PHE A 462 -6.79 -0.77 -0.92
CA PHE A 462 -6.97 0.54 -0.29
C PHE A 462 -5.63 1.22 -0.02
N GLY A 463 -4.69 0.52 0.61
CA GLY A 463 -3.36 1.04 0.90
C GLY A 463 -2.66 1.52 -0.38
N LEU A 464 -2.60 0.67 -1.39
CA LEU A 464 -2.00 0.98 -2.70
C LEU A 464 -2.73 2.12 -3.43
N ALA A 465 -4.05 2.17 -3.28
CA ALA A 465 -4.85 3.22 -3.91
C ALA A 465 -4.62 4.59 -3.29
N MET A 466 -4.39 4.73 -1.99
CA MET A 466 -4.22 6.04 -1.34
C MET A 466 -2.95 6.76 -1.78
N ASP A 467 -1.86 6.05 -1.99
CA ASP A 467 -0.54 6.60 -2.30
C ASP A 467 -0.55 7.48 -3.54
N TYR A 468 -1.12 6.97 -4.61
CA TYR A 468 -1.18 7.71 -5.89
C TYR A 468 -2.21 8.84 -5.88
N GLN A 469 -3.28 8.69 -5.10
CA GLN A 469 -4.28 9.74 -4.95
C GLN A 469 -3.65 10.98 -4.32
N VAL A 470 -2.88 10.77 -3.25
CA VAL A 470 -2.15 11.84 -2.60
C VAL A 470 -1.18 12.49 -3.58
N PHE A 471 -0.37 11.70 -4.30
CA PHE A 471 0.63 12.22 -5.22
C PHE A 471 0.05 13.04 -6.38
N LEU A 472 -1.03 12.56 -7.03
CA LEU A 472 -1.66 13.27 -8.15
C LEU A 472 -2.36 14.55 -7.70
N VAL A 473 -3.16 14.44 -6.63
CA VAL A 473 -4.01 15.54 -6.18
C VAL A 473 -3.18 16.64 -5.51
N SER A 474 -2.10 16.31 -4.78
CA SER A 474 -1.18 17.31 -4.22
C SER A 474 -0.62 18.20 -5.31
N ARG A 475 -0.16 17.64 -6.44
CA ARG A 475 0.36 18.43 -7.56
C ARG A 475 -0.66 19.34 -8.19
N ILE A 476 -1.92 18.89 -8.29
CA ILE A 476 -3.03 19.73 -8.78
C ILE A 476 -3.34 20.83 -7.78
N HIS A 477 -3.34 20.51 -6.48
CA HIS A 477 -3.58 21.44 -5.39
C HIS A 477 -2.51 22.54 -5.32
N GLU A 478 -1.23 22.16 -5.43
CA GLU A 478 -0.09 23.07 -5.50
C GLU A 478 -0.24 24.08 -6.64
N ALA A 479 -0.52 23.57 -7.87
CA ALA A 479 -0.74 24.43 -9.03
C ALA A 479 -1.93 25.38 -8.82
N HIS A 480 -3.02 24.92 -8.19
CA HIS A 480 -4.18 25.74 -7.87
C HIS A 480 -3.85 26.85 -6.85
N ARG A 481 -3.10 26.55 -5.80
CA ARG A 481 -2.67 27.52 -4.77
C ARG A 481 -1.77 28.63 -5.34
N HIS A 482 -1.03 28.35 -6.42
CA HIS A 482 -0.23 29.37 -7.14
C HIS A 482 -1.05 30.25 -8.10
N GLY A 483 -2.40 30.19 -8.03
CA GLY A 483 -3.30 31.12 -8.74
C GLY A 483 -3.62 30.74 -10.17
N THR A 484 -3.30 29.51 -10.63
CA THR A 484 -3.70 29.04 -11.96
C THR A 484 -5.19 28.72 -12.02
N SER A 485 -5.78 28.80 -13.21
CA SER A 485 -7.17 28.38 -13.41
C SER A 485 -7.36 26.89 -13.07
N PRO A 486 -8.53 26.43 -12.58
CA PRO A 486 -8.76 25.04 -12.21
C PRO A 486 -8.40 24.04 -13.32
N ARG A 487 -8.71 24.35 -14.58
CA ARG A 487 -8.38 23.52 -15.72
C ARG A 487 -6.87 23.45 -16.01
N GLU A 488 -6.17 24.56 -15.84
CA GLU A 488 -4.72 24.61 -16.01
C GLU A 488 -4.00 23.92 -14.85
N ALA A 489 -4.50 24.05 -13.62
CA ALA A 489 -3.98 23.33 -12.48
C ALA A 489 -4.07 21.80 -12.66
N VAL A 490 -5.24 21.30 -13.10
CA VAL A 490 -5.43 19.87 -13.44
C VAL A 490 -4.47 19.46 -14.56
N ARG A 491 -4.34 20.27 -15.62
CA ARG A 491 -3.43 19.96 -16.74
C ARG A 491 -1.97 19.89 -16.28
N ALA A 492 -1.51 20.86 -15.51
CA ALA A 492 -0.12 20.94 -15.05
C ALA A 492 0.22 19.80 -14.08
N GLY A 493 -0.64 19.56 -13.08
CA GLY A 493 -0.46 18.48 -12.11
C GLY A 493 -0.46 17.10 -12.79
N PHE A 494 -1.39 16.87 -13.71
CA PHE A 494 -1.44 15.64 -14.50
C PHE A 494 -0.17 15.40 -15.32
N GLN A 495 0.31 16.40 -16.05
CA GLN A 495 1.50 16.26 -16.89
C GLN A 495 2.77 15.91 -16.11
N GLN A 496 2.85 16.35 -14.85
CA GLN A 496 3.99 16.04 -13.98
C GLN A 496 3.88 14.64 -13.36
N SER A 497 2.67 14.20 -13.02
CA SER A 497 2.44 12.97 -12.26
C SER A 497 2.19 11.73 -13.14
N ALA A 498 1.51 11.89 -14.28
CA ALA A 498 1.05 10.78 -15.11
C ALA A 498 2.14 9.79 -15.55
N PRO A 499 3.35 10.21 -15.97
CA PRO A 499 4.38 9.25 -16.37
C PRO A 499 4.84 8.33 -15.24
N VAL A 500 4.87 8.84 -14.01
CA VAL A 500 5.28 8.07 -12.83
C VAL A 500 4.17 7.10 -12.43
N VAL A 501 2.92 7.58 -12.39
CA VAL A 501 1.75 6.76 -12.03
C VAL A 501 1.56 5.60 -13.01
N VAL A 502 1.65 5.86 -14.33
CA VAL A 502 1.52 4.79 -15.35
C VAL A 502 2.65 3.77 -15.24
N ALA A 503 3.89 4.23 -15.02
CA ALA A 503 5.02 3.32 -14.85
C ALA A 503 4.85 2.43 -13.61
N ALA A 504 4.48 3.01 -12.50
CA ALA A 504 4.26 2.30 -11.25
C ALA A 504 3.10 1.30 -11.36
N ALA A 505 1.97 1.71 -11.95
CA ALA A 505 0.85 0.80 -12.18
C ALA A 505 1.23 -0.39 -13.08
N ALA A 506 2.02 -0.14 -14.14
CA ALA A 506 2.49 -1.21 -15.02
C ALA A 506 3.44 -2.18 -14.32
N ILE A 507 4.30 -1.68 -13.43
CA ILE A 507 5.24 -2.51 -12.66
C ILE A 507 4.48 -3.37 -11.64
N MET A 508 3.59 -2.76 -10.86
CA MET A 508 2.78 -3.49 -9.88
C MET A 508 1.88 -4.53 -10.55
N ALA A 509 1.21 -4.14 -11.65
CA ALA A 509 0.41 -5.08 -12.42
C ALA A 509 1.26 -6.26 -12.93
N ALA A 510 2.49 -6.02 -13.39
CA ALA A 510 3.39 -7.09 -13.84
C ALA A 510 3.75 -8.05 -12.72
N VAL A 511 4.01 -7.54 -11.50
CA VAL A 511 4.27 -8.36 -10.31
C VAL A 511 3.03 -9.17 -9.97
N PHE A 512 1.88 -8.53 -9.79
CA PHE A 512 0.64 -9.21 -9.40
C PHE A 512 0.15 -10.19 -10.46
N PHE A 513 0.29 -9.91 -11.75
CA PHE A 513 -0.02 -10.89 -12.82
C PHE A 513 0.92 -12.10 -12.79
N GLY A 514 2.17 -11.93 -12.37
CA GLY A 514 3.06 -13.08 -12.13
C GLY A 514 2.49 -14.02 -11.08
N PHE A 515 2.05 -13.47 -9.94
CA PHE A 515 1.39 -14.25 -8.88
C PHE A 515 -0.02 -14.74 -9.29
N ALA A 516 -0.74 -14.04 -10.16
CA ALA A 516 -2.05 -14.46 -10.65
C ALA A 516 -2.02 -15.74 -11.52
N LEU A 517 -0.84 -16.10 -12.01
CA LEU A 517 -0.60 -17.35 -12.74
C LEU A 517 -0.12 -18.49 -11.82
N SER A 518 -0.08 -18.29 -10.51
CA SER A 518 0.25 -19.32 -9.53
C SER A 518 -0.76 -20.47 -9.60
N PRO A 519 -0.32 -21.72 -9.40
CA PRO A 519 -1.22 -22.88 -9.33
C PRO A 519 -2.22 -22.83 -8.16
N SER A 520 -1.93 -22.06 -7.11
CA SER A 520 -2.81 -21.90 -5.96
C SER A 520 -3.97 -20.94 -6.27
N SER A 521 -5.22 -21.39 -6.16
CA SER A 521 -6.41 -20.55 -6.36
C SER A 521 -6.47 -19.38 -5.38
N LEU A 522 -6.00 -19.58 -4.14
CA LEU A 522 -5.95 -18.54 -3.13
C LEU A 522 -5.01 -17.40 -3.54
N VAL A 523 -3.74 -17.74 -3.87
CA VAL A 523 -2.72 -16.76 -4.26
C VAL A 523 -3.10 -16.10 -5.59
N GLY A 524 -3.50 -16.90 -6.58
CA GLY A 524 -3.88 -16.46 -7.91
C GLY A 524 -5.07 -15.49 -7.89
N SER A 525 -6.12 -15.79 -7.12
CA SER A 525 -7.31 -14.96 -7.04
C SER A 525 -7.06 -13.61 -6.34
N ILE A 526 -6.30 -13.59 -5.24
CA ILE A 526 -5.90 -12.36 -4.57
C ILE A 526 -5.03 -11.52 -5.51
N ALA A 527 -4.06 -12.14 -6.17
CA ALA A 527 -3.13 -11.44 -7.05
C ALA A 527 -3.83 -10.87 -8.30
N LEU A 528 -4.78 -11.61 -8.90
CA LEU A 528 -5.58 -11.11 -10.01
C LEU A 528 -6.44 -9.91 -9.58
N ALA A 529 -7.11 -10.01 -8.44
CA ALA A 529 -7.90 -8.91 -7.89
C ALA A 529 -7.04 -7.64 -7.71
N LEU A 530 -5.83 -7.79 -7.16
CA LEU A 530 -4.90 -6.67 -6.96
C LEU A 530 -4.37 -6.13 -8.29
N ALA A 531 -4.04 -6.98 -9.26
CA ALA A 531 -3.58 -6.56 -10.59
C ALA A 531 -4.63 -5.71 -11.30
N VAL A 532 -5.87 -6.23 -11.39
CA VAL A 532 -6.98 -5.52 -12.04
C VAL A 532 -7.35 -4.27 -11.23
N GLY A 533 -7.42 -4.36 -9.91
CA GLY A 533 -7.75 -3.25 -9.03
C GLY A 533 -6.77 -2.07 -9.17
N VAL A 534 -5.46 -2.35 -9.16
CA VAL A 534 -4.42 -1.34 -9.35
C VAL A 534 -4.49 -0.72 -10.74
N LEU A 535 -4.69 -1.52 -11.80
CA LEU A 535 -4.84 -0.99 -13.16
C LEU A 535 -6.10 -0.15 -13.30
N ALA A 536 -7.24 -0.60 -12.78
CA ALA A 536 -8.49 0.14 -12.79
C ALA A 536 -8.36 1.47 -12.03
N ASP A 537 -7.76 1.44 -10.83
CA ASP A 537 -7.55 2.64 -10.04
C ASP A 537 -6.58 3.61 -10.72
N ALA A 538 -5.39 3.15 -11.09
CA ALA A 538 -4.37 4.03 -11.66
C ALA A 538 -4.75 4.57 -13.05
N LEU A 539 -5.23 3.71 -13.96
CA LEU A 539 -5.45 4.11 -15.37
C LEU A 539 -6.84 4.71 -15.61
N LEU A 540 -7.88 4.19 -14.98
CA LEU A 540 -9.25 4.65 -15.21
C LEU A 540 -9.66 5.70 -14.17
N VAL A 541 -9.50 5.42 -12.89
CA VAL A 541 -9.93 6.36 -11.85
C VAL A 541 -9.02 7.59 -11.83
N ARG A 542 -7.70 7.43 -11.74
CA ARG A 542 -6.77 8.56 -11.56
C ARG A 542 -6.38 9.25 -12.84
N MET A 543 -6.21 8.50 -13.93
CA MET A 543 -5.84 9.12 -15.19
C MET A 543 -7.02 9.69 -15.97
N ILE A 544 -8.27 9.32 -15.63
CA ILE A 544 -9.46 9.80 -16.35
C ILE A 544 -10.50 10.40 -15.40
N LEU A 545 -11.02 9.63 -14.44
CA LEU A 545 -12.16 10.02 -13.60
C LEU A 545 -11.84 11.24 -12.72
N VAL A 546 -10.74 11.19 -11.98
CA VAL A 546 -10.33 12.27 -11.06
C VAL A 546 -10.08 13.58 -11.80
N PRO A 547 -9.28 13.65 -12.88
CA PRO A 547 -9.12 14.87 -13.67
C PRO A 547 -10.43 15.40 -14.28
N ALA A 548 -11.30 14.50 -14.75
CA ALA A 548 -12.60 14.86 -15.31
C ALA A 548 -13.50 15.52 -14.25
N LEU A 549 -13.64 14.88 -13.08
CA LEU A 549 -14.47 15.38 -11.99
C LEU A 549 -13.91 16.67 -11.38
N LEU A 550 -12.61 16.79 -11.19
CA LEU A 550 -11.98 18.03 -10.70
C LEU A 550 -12.18 19.19 -11.68
N THR A 551 -12.22 18.89 -12.98
CA THR A 551 -12.51 19.89 -14.02
C THR A 551 -13.96 20.32 -14.00
N LEU A 552 -14.92 19.40 -13.78
CA LEU A 552 -16.35 19.69 -13.67
C LEU A 552 -16.68 20.52 -12.44
N LEU A 553 -16.08 20.15 -11.29
CA LEU A 553 -16.29 20.84 -10.03
C LEU A 553 -15.54 22.19 -9.95
N GLY A 554 -14.44 22.34 -10.66
CA GLY A 554 -13.69 23.58 -10.70
C GLY A 554 -13.25 24.06 -9.32
N ARG A 555 -13.67 25.28 -8.93
CA ARG A 555 -13.34 25.86 -7.61
C ARG A 555 -14.04 25.15 -6.45
N SER A 556 -15.22 24.58 -6.68
CA SER A 556 -15.99 23.89 -5.66
C SER A 556 -15.29 22.62 -5.16
N ALA A 557 -14.39 22.05 -5.97
CA ALA A 557 -13.59 20.88 -5.57
C ALA A 557 -12.81 21.11 -4.26
N TRP A 558 -12.42 22.36 -3.97
CA TRP A 558 -11.61 22.73 -2.82
C TRP A 558 -12.44 23.37 -1.69
N TRP A 559 -13.75 23.13 -1.67
CA TRP A 559 -14.63 23.68 -0.64
C TRP A 559 -14.50 22.90 0.67
N ILE A 560 -14.36 23.67 1.77
CA ILE A 560 -14.40 23.17 3.15
C ILE A 560 -15.20 24.14 4.03
N PRO A 561 -15.98 23.65 5.01
CA PRO A 561 -16.65 24.51 6.00
C PRO A 561 -15.63 25.30 6.85
N ARG A 562 -15.88 26.59 7.06
CA ARG A 562 -14.97 27.49 7.78
C ARG A 562 -14.64 27.05 9.22
N TRP A 563 -15.55 26.36 9.89
CA TRP A 563 -15.34 25.87 11.24
C TRP A 563 -14.29 24.72 11.24
N LEU A 564 -14.36 23.83 10.27
CA LEU A 564 -13.44 22.71 10.13
C LEU A 564 -12.08 23.19 9.63
N ASP A 565 -12.04 24.20 8.76
CA ASP A 565 -10.78 24.79 8.27
C ASP A 565 -9.93 25.39 9.40
N LYS A 566 -10.57 25.89 10.48
CA LYS A 566 -9.89 26.42 11.67
C LYS A 566 -9.36 25.31 12.60
N LEU A 567 -10.00 24.15 12.59
CA LEU A 567 -9.65 23.03 13.48
C LEU A 567 -8.51 22.18 12.92
N LEU A 568 -8.35 22.13 11.59
CA LEU A 568 -7.38 21.26 10.94
C LEU A 568 -5.96 21.83 11.00
N PRO A 569 -4.96 21.04 11.41
CA PRO A 569 -3.54 21.43 11.35
C PRO A 569 -3.11 21.63 9.89
N THR A 570 -2.10 22.44 9.66
CA THR A 570 -1.44 22.59 8.36
C THR A 570 -0.36 21.52 8.26
N ILE A 571 -0.60 20.47 7.48
CA ILE A 571 0.38 19.40 7.21
C ILE A 571 1.10 19.73 5.90
N ASP A 572 2.40 19.93 5.97
CA ASP A 572 3.26 20.12 4.80
C ASP A 572 3.84 18.77 4.35
N VAL A 573 3.14 18.07 3.46
CA VAL A 573 3.59 16.80 2.88
C VAL A 573 4.58 17.01 1.74
N GLU A 574 4.68 18.22 1.22
CA GLU A 574 5.46 18.54 0.01
C GLU A 574 6.84 19.15 0.32
N GLY A 575 7.14 19.44 1.59
CA GLY A 575 8.40 20.06 2.01
C GLY A 575 8.53 21.50 1.51
N ALA A 576 7.43 22.24 1.36
CA ALA A 576 7.41 23.64 0.95
C ALA A 576 8.21 24.53 1.94
N ALA A 577 8.24 24.15 3.22
CA ALA A 577 9.07 24.80 4.23
C ALA A 577 10.56 24.85 3.87
N PHE A 578 11.09 23.78 3.23
CA PHE A 578 12.49 23.77 2.77
C PHE A 578 12.75 24.67 1.56
N ASP A 579 11.73 24.95 0.74
CA ASP A 579 11.88 25.87 -0.40
C ASP A 579 11.78 27.35 0.04
N ASP A 580 11.00 27.65 1.07
CA ASP A 580 10.89 29.00 1.61
C ASP A 580 12.14 29.41 2.38
N ASP A 581 12.75 28.54 3.18
CA ASP A 581 14.04 28.80 3.84
C ASP A 581 15.15 29.07 2.82
N ARG A 582 15.15 28.37 1.68
CA ARG A 582 16.13 28.62 0.61
C ARG A 582 15.85 29.88 -0.19
N ARG A 583 14.59 30.24 -0.43
CA ARG A 583 14.24 31.52 -1.03
C ARG A 583 14.66 32.68 -0.15
N GLU A 584 14.54 32.51 1.15
CA GLU A 584 14.98 33.49 2.14
C GLU A 584 16.50 33.56 2.24
N ALA A 585 17.20 32.42 2.24
CA ALA A 585 18.65 32.35 2.15
C ALA A 585 19.20 32.93 0.82
N ALA A 586 18.53 32.68 -0.30
CA ALA A 586 18.85 33.22 -1.59
C ALA A 586 18.60 34.74 -1.63
N ARG A 587 17.52 35.26 -1.05
CA ARG A 587 17.22 36.69 -0.89
C ARG A 587 18.27 37.37 0.01
N MET A 588 18.68 36.71 1.10
CA MET A 588 19.75 37.22 1.98
C MET A 588 21.12 37.23 1.27
N SER A 589 21.45 36.22 0.49
CA SER A 589 22.70 36.16 -0.27
C SER A 589 22.73 37.18 -1.43
N TRP A 590 21.57 37.47 -2.03
CA TRP A 590 21.42 38.49 -3.06
C TRP A 590 21.58 39.90 -2.45
N ARG A 591 20.94 40.17 -1.30
CA ARG A 591 21.10 41.40 -0.54
C ARG A 591 22.57 41.62 -0.09
N ARG A 592 23.27 40.53 0.31
CA ARG A 592 24.71 40.62 0.64
C ARG A 592 25.55 41.02 -0.56
N ARG A 593 25.29 40.43 -1.74
CA ARG A 593 26.01 40.79 -2.99
C ARG A 593 25.71 42.22 -3.45
N GLU A 594 24.50 42.71 -3.27
CA GLU A 594 24.15 44.11 -3.54
C GLU A 594 24.88 45.06 -2.57
N CYS A 595 25.01 44.70 -1.29
CA CYS A 595 25.80 45.49 -0.34
C CYS A 595 27.29 45.46 -0.67
N ASP A 596 27.85 44.32 -1.09
CA ASP A 596 29.29 44.22 -1.46
C ASP A 596 29.59 44.99 -2.77
N SER A 597 28.70 44.92 -3.78
CA SER A 597 28.86 45.69 -5.00
C SER A 597 28.67 47.20 -4.82
N ALA A 598 27.84 47.63 -3.85
CA ALA A 598 27.71 49.03 -3.49
C ALA A 598 28.92 49.57 -2.71
N PHE A 599 29.74 48.69 -2.10
CA PHE A 599 30.95 49.08 -1.39
C PHE A 599 32.17 49.20 -2.31
N GLU A 600 32.22 48.49 -3.45
CA GLU A 600 33.33 48.55 -4.43
C GLU A 600 33.34 49.82 -5.32
N ILE A 601 32.22 50.57 -5.37
CA ILE A 601 32.14 51.78 -6.25
C ILE A 601 32.65 53.07 -5.58
N ARG A 602 33.17 53.04 -4.36
CA ARG A 602 33.76 54.22 -3.69
C ARG A 602 35.22 54.07 -3.32
N LEU A 603 36.09 53.96 -4.32
CA LEU A 603 37.50 54.36 -4.18
C LEU A 603 37.79 55.47 -5.18
N PRO A 604 38.17 56.68 -4.74
CA PRO A 604 38.54 57.74 -5.67
C PRO A 604 39.95 57.48 -6.23
N LEU A 605 40.02 57.47 -7.54
CA LEU A 605 41.27 57.47 -8.31
C LEU A 605 42.03 58.70 -8.03
N GLY A 606 43.14 58.60 -7.29
CA GLY A 606 44.20 59.57 -7.20
C GLY A 606 45.08 59.52 -8.46
N GLY A 607 45.44 60.69 -8.95
CA GLY A 607 45.97 61.02 -10.25
C GLY A 607 47.36 60.48 -10.67
N PRO A 608 47.88 60.91 -11.83
CA PRO A 608 48.87 60.19 -12.62
C PRO A 608 50.29 60.49 -12.26
N LEU A 609 51.14 59.47 -12.17
CA LEU A 609 52.56 59.57 -12.22
C LEU A 609 53.11 59.13 -13.60
N ARG A 610 53.65 60.10 -14.31
CA ARG A 610 54.46 59.93 -15.53
C ARG A 610 55.71 59.12 -15.22
N HIS A 611 56.03 58.10 -15.98
CA HIS A 611 57.44 57.76 -16.27
C HIS A 611 57.56 57.31 -17.73
N ARG A 612 58.50 58.04 -18.36
CA ARG A 612 59.14 57.85 -19.68
C ARG A 612 60.03 56.61 -19.66
N GLY A 613 60.11 55.93 -20.80
CA GLY A 613 61.31 55.17 -21.15
C GLY A 613 61.08 54.01 -22.12
N ARG A 614 61.34 54.35 -23.37
CA ARG A 614 62.17 53.69 -24.38
C ARG A 614 61.80 52.33 -24.92
N ASP A 615 61.45 52.41 -26.20
CA ASP A 615 61.99 51.70 -27.39
C ASP A 615 62.41 50.21 -27.26
N HIS A 616 61.84 49.34 -28.10
CA HIS A 616 62.52 48.75 -29.29
C HIS A 616 61.61 47.78 -30.05
N ARG A 617 61.44 48.14 -31.36
CA ARG A 617 61.47 47.25 -32.55
C ARG A 617 60.85 45.88 -32.44
N GLY A 618 60.00 45.40 -33.34
CA GLY A 618 59.90 45.57 -34.74
C GLY A 618 59.06 44.44 -35.37
N ARG A 619 58.52 44.73 -36.54
CA ARG A 619 58.13 43.85 -37.64
C ARG A 619 56.88 43.00 -37.43
N SER A 620 55.79 43.33 -38.09
CA SER A 620 55.44 43.22 -39.53
C SER A 620 54.80 41.88 -39.90
N ARG A 621 53.68 41.99 -40.43
CA ARG A 621 53.04 41.47 -41.64
C ARG A 621 51.61 40.99 -41.38
N ARG A 622 50.70 41.74 -41.96
CA ARG A 622 49.99 41.57 -43.25
C ARG A 622 48.81 40.64 -43.13
N ASP A 623 47.69 41.26 -43.33
CA ASP A 623 46.68 41.14 -44.39
C ASP A 623 45.73 39.96 -44.30
N LEU A 624 44.44 40.22 -44.22
CA LEU A 624 43.51 40.19 -45.33
C LEU A 624 42.06 40.27 -44.86
N VAL A 625 41.38 41.33 -45.26
CA VAL A 625 39.92 41.45 -45.36
C VAL A 625 39.48 40.79 -46.68
N PRO A 626 38.31 40.25 -46.84
CA PRO A 626 37.32 41.00 -47.56
C PRO A 626 35.86 40.95 -47.04
N ARG A 627 35.28 42.09 -47.15
CA ARG A 627 33.93 42.54 -47.43
C ARG A 627 33.06 41.62 -48.33
N ARG A 628 31.77 41.60 -48.04
CA ARG A 628 30.58 41.82 -48.92
C ARG A 628 29.33 41.84 -48.08
N ARG A 629 28.59 42.97 -47.99
CA ARG A 629 27.44 43.43 -48.80
C ARG A 629 26.30 42.40 -48.81
N GLY A 630 25.09 42.72 -48.54
CA GLY A 630 24.30 43.92 -48.49
C GLY A 630 22.81 43.60 -48.48
N ARG A 631 22.03 44.65 -48.31
CA ARG A 631 20.60 44.90 -48.68
C ARG A 631 19.57 44.48 -47.62
N GLN A 632 18.94 45.46 -47.00
CA GLN A 632 17.74 46.25 -47.38
C GLN A 632 16.45 45.44 -47.28
N ASP A 633 15.54 45.87 -46.42
CA ASP A 633 14.36 46.74 -46.63
C ASP A 633 13.62 46.93 -45.27
N ARG A 634 13.46 48.09 -44.81
CA ARG A 634 12.49 49.20 -44.87
C ARG A 634 11.02 48.77 -44.89
N ARG A 635 10.29 49.22 -43.90
CA ARG A 635 8.96 49.89 -43.83
C ARG A 635 8.24 49.40 -42.55
N ALA A 636 7.55 50.18 -41.82
CA ALA A 636 7.14 51.57 -41.75
C ALA A 636 6.28 51.75 -40.50
N HIS A 637 6.51 52.75 -39.79
CA HIS A 637 5.67 53.84 -39.28
C HIS A 637 4.19 53.57 -38.90
N ARG A 638 3.90 54.14 -37.71
CA ARG A 638 2.72 54.89 -37.26
C ARG A 638 1.61 54.08 -36.59
N HIS A 639 1.26 54.40 -35.35
CA HIS A 639 0.51 55.55 -34.89
C HIS A 639 0.63 55.78 -33.39
N CYS A 640 0.97 57.03 -33.07
CA CYS A 640 0.70 57.69 -31.78
C CYS A 640 -0.81 57.99 -31.67
N GLY A 641 -1.39 57.90 -30.50
CA GLY A 641 -2.72 58.37 -30.17
C GLY A 641 -2.83 58.65 -28.68
N GLU A 642 -2.68 59.93 -28.36
CA GLU A 642 -2.87 60.59 -27.09
C GLU A 642 -4.29 60.39 -26.51
N ARG A 643 -4.41 60.32 -25.21
CA ARG A 643 -5.37 60.96 -24.26
C ARG A 643 -5.27 60.25 -22.97
N GLY A 644 -5.09 60.81 -21.81
CA GLY A 644 -5.48 62.00 -21.17
C GLY A 644 -5.16 61.85 -19.70
N ALA A 645 -4.66 62.89 -19.14
CA ALA A 645 -4.24 63.07 -17.74
C ALA A 645 -5.40 62.87 -16.76
N ARG A 646 -5.13 62.23 -15.61
CA ARG A 646 -5.59 62.72 -14.29
C ARG A 646 -4.56 62.35 -13.22
N ARG A 647 -4.14 63.39 -12.53
CA ARG A 647 -3.34 63.42 -11.32
C ARG A 647 -4.13 62.77 -10.21
N ASP A 648 -3.47 61.93 -9.42
CA ASP A 648 -3.70 61.88 -8.00
C ASP A 648 -2.40 61.54 -7.27
N THR A 649 -2.02 62.48 -6.43
CA THR A 649 -0.90 62.53 -5.53
C THR A 649 -1.18 61.56 -4.36
N ALA A 650 -0.33 60.62 -4.10
CA ALA A 650 -0.23 59.99 -2.81
C ALA A 650 1.24 59.73 -2.44
N ALA A 651 1.57 60.19 -1.28
CA ALA A 651 2.78 60.36 -0.55
C ALA A 651 3.73 59.12 -0.57
N VAL A 652 5.02 59.43 -0.75
CA VAL A 652 6.17 58.59 -0.44
C VAL A 652 6.42 58.67 1.08
N PRO A 653 6.51 57.56 1.81
CA PRO A 653 7.06 57.58 3.16
C PRO A 653 8.59 57.49 3.13
N ASP A 654 9.19 58.42 3.80
CA ASP A 654 10.57 58.63 4.13
C ASP A 654 11.27 57.36 4.62
N CYS A 655 12.42 57.06 4.01
CA CYS A 655 13.35 56.05 4.50
C CYS A 655 14.25 56.66 5.58
N GLY A 656 13.87 56.36 6.84
CA GLY A 656 14.64 56.74 8.01
C GLY A 656 16.07 56.15 7.99
N ARG A 657 17.00 57.03 8.24
CA ARG A 657 18.47 56.86 8.36
C ARG A 657 18.84 55.69 9.26
N CYS A 658 19.51 54.66 8.72
CA CYS A 658 20.31 53.75 9.51
C CYS A 658 21.64 54.39 9.91
N ARG A 659 21.76 54.71 11.19
CA ARG A 659 22.99 55.12 11.86
C ARG A 659 23.78 53.84 12.18
N CYS A 660 24.91 53.66 11.56
CA CYS A 660 25.94 52.69 11.98
C CYS A 660 26.78 53.32 13.10
N ASP A 661 26.63 52.77 14.31
CA ASP A 661 27.52 53.06 15.41
C ASP A 661 28.65 52.01 15.44
N ARG A 662 29.87 52.53 15.45
CA ARG A 662 31.13 51.78 15.62
C ARG A 662 31.39 51.63 17.12
N GLY A 663 31.69 50.43 17.55
CA GLY A 663 32.49 50.31 18.76
C GLY A 663 32.26 49.10 19.63
N GLN A 664 33.19 48.18 19.55
CA GLN A 664 33.74 47.32 20.58
C GLN A 664 33.06 45.97 20.95
N PRO A 665 33.88 44.95 21.18
CA PRO A 665 33.47 43.59 21.55
C PRO A 665 33.51 43.38 23.06
N HIS A 666 32.45 42.99 23.71
CA HIS A 666 32.53 42.42 25.03
C HIS A 666 31.52 41.31 25.30
N ARG A 667 32.06 40.11 25.55
CA ARG A 667 31.69 39.14 26.61
C ARG A 667 30.25 38.65 26.70
N LEU A 668 30.15 37.35 26.45
CA LEU A 668 29.22 36.40 27.02
C LEU A 668 28.90 36.67 28.50
N ARG A 669 27.64 36.82 28.85
CA ARG A 669 27.13 36.42 30.15
C ARG A 669 25.70 35.87 30.06
N ARG A 670 25.56 34.68 30.57
CA ARG A 670 24.32 34.00 30.94
C ARG A 670 23.44 34.90 31.83
N SER A 671 22.18 34.94 31.59
CA SER A 671 21.21 35.14 32.70
C SER A 671 20.00 34.23 32.53
N ARG A 672 19.88 33.37 33.53
CA ARG A 672 18.68 32.65 33.95
C ARG A 672 17.72 33.63 34.63
N ARG A 673 16.45 33.17 34.71
CA ARG A 673 15.29 33.65 35.53
C ARG A 673 14.34 34.55 34.75
N CYS A 674 13.07 34.19 34.67
CA CYS A 674 12.09 34.07 35.74
C CYS A 674 10.96 33.13 35.41
N ALA A 675 10.67 32.25 36.33
CA ALA A 675 9.41 31.53 36.49
C ALA A 675 8.47 32.35 37.38
N ARG A 676 7.17 32.17 37.19
CA ARG A 676 6.00 32.27 38.11
C ARG A 676 4.80 32.67 37.26
N GLY A 677 3.64 32.07 37.31
CA GLY A 677 3.03 31.15 38.24
C GLY A 677 1.53 31.14 37.95
N LEU A 678 0.82 30.22 38.58
CA LEU A 678 -0.64 30.08 38.69
C LEU A 678 -1.29 29.27 37.54
N GLY A 679 -2.03 28.19 37.71
CA GLY A 679 -2.53 27.51 38.89
C GLY A 679 -3.80 26.78 38.50
N ALA A 680 -4.06 25.62 39.07
CA ALA A 680 -5.30 24.85 39.19
C ALA A 680 -5.85 24.23 37.90
N GLY A 681 -6.19 22.98 37.79
CA GLY A 681 -6.71 21.94 38.63
C GLY A 681 -7.50 21.00 37.74
N GLY A 682 -7.55 19.73 37.98
CA GLY A 682 -8.57 18.86 37.38
C GLY A 682 -8.06 17.47 36.94
N ASP A 683 -8.05 16.61 37.86
CA ASP A 683 -8.43 15.19 37.94
C ASP A 683 -8.10 14.25 36.78
N LEU A 684 -7.19 13.38 37.13
CA LEU A 684 -6.87 12.11 36.45
C LEU A 684 -7.79 11.00 37.00
N LEU A 685 -8.57 10.38 36.13
CA LEU A 685 -9.29 9.14 36.43
C LEU A 685 -8.48 7.96 35.88
N VAL A 686 -7.84 7.24 36.81
CA VAL A 686 -7.23 5.93 36.58
C VAL A 686 -8.30 4.88 36.84
N LEU A 687 -8.61 4.06 35.87
CA LEU A 687 -9.34 2.80 36.05
C LEU A 687 -8.36 1.65 35.95
N GLY A 688 -8.01 1.12 37.13
CA GLY A 688 -7.37 -0.15 37.26
C GLY A 688 -8.40 -1.28 37.32
N THR A 689 -8.11 -2.36 36.61
CA THR A 689 -8.75 -3.66 36.88
C THR A 689 -7.71 -4.62 37.41
N ALA A 690 -7.95 -5.01 38.65
CA ALA A 690 -7.29 -6.07 39.37
C ALA A 690 -7.75 -7.43 38.87
N ALA A 691 -6.84 -8.38 38.78
CA ALA A 691 -7.14 -9.81 38.91
C ALA A 691 -6.12 -10.44 39.84
N THR A 692 -6.67 -10.90 40.93
CA THR A 692 -6.10 -11.70 42.03
C THR A 692 -5.78 -13.11 41.58
N LEU A 693 -4.68 -13.66 42.16
CA LEU A 693 -4.54 -15.03 42.70
C LEU A 693 -3.12 -15.14 43.26
N SER A 694 -2.96 -15.15 44.63
CA SER A 694 -2.82 -16.25 45.58
C SER A 694 -1.70 -17.23 45.19
N ASP A 695 -0.73 -17.54 45.90
CA ASP A 695 -0.36 -17.64 47.31
C ASP A 695 0.91 -18.51 47.39
N ARG A 696 1.68 -18.27 48.46
CA ARG A 696 2.60 -19.17 49.13
C ARG A 696 4.09 -19.21 48.85
N ASP A 697 4.72 -18.71 49.90
CA ASP A 697 5.81 -19.26 50.73
C ASP A 697 7.19 -19.48 50.05
N ASP A 698 8.27 -19.20 50.61
CA ASP A 698 8.81 -18.86 51.96
C ASP A 698 10.35 -18.80 51.86
N HIS A 699 10.94 -18.07 52.76
CA HIS A 699 12.29 -18.20 53.27
C HIS A 699 13.49 -17.40 52.74
N ARG A 700 13.74 -16.35 53.55
CA ARG A 700 14.99 -16.08 54.33
C ARG A 700 16.22 -15.47 53.65
N ARG A 701 16.43 -14.23 54.15
CA ARG A 701 17.65 -13.72 54.82
C ARG A 701 18.93 -13.58 53.97
N HIS A 702 19.43 -12.39 53.81
CA HIS A 702 20.39 -11.65 54.65
C HIS A 702 20.91 -10.41 53.91
N HIS A 703 20.81 -9.29 54.59
CA HIS A 703 21.64 -8.08 54.46
C HIS A 703 23.04 -8.36 55.10
N PRO A 704 24.07 -7.47 55.04
CA PRO A 704 24.12 -6.07 54.63
C PRO A 704 25.50 -5.54 54.07
N ARG A 705 25.48 -4.23 53.71
CA ARG A 705 26.53 -3.22 53.90
C ARG A 705 27.80 -3.16 53.04
N GLY A 706 28.03 -1.92 52.53
CA GLY A 706 29.29 -1.22 52.61
C GLY A 706 29.65 -0.44 51.36
N ARG A 707 29.44 0.89 51.34
CA ARG A 707 30.42 2.01 51.41
C ARG A 707 31.68 1.73 50.58
N SER A 708 32.13 2.58 49.68
CA SER A 708 32.53 3.99 49.69
C SER A 708 33.37 4.27 48.44
N VAL A 709 33.17 5.40 47.73
CA VAL A 709 34.02 6.60 47.77
C VAL A 709 35.34 6.55 46.98
N ARG A 710 35.45 7.60 46.09
CA ARG A 710 36.66 8.32 45.60
C ARG A 710 37.27 7.79 44.30
N ARG A 711 37.48 8.61 43.38
CA ARG A 711 38.14 9.90 43.05
C ARG A 711 39.04 9.72 41.82
N CYS A 712 38.88 10.66 40.91
CA CYS A 712 39.89 11.43 40.17
C CYS A 712 41.21 10.73 39.80
N ASP A 713 41.62 10.86 38.58
CA ASP A 713 42.61 11.79 38.01
C ASP A 713 43.04 11.34 36.63
N ASP A 714 42.94 12.23 35.69
CA ASP A 714 43.98 12.98 34.92
C ASP A 714 45.10 12.18 34.24
N ARG A 715 45.30 12.60 33.01
CA ARG A 715 46.51 12.87 32.18
C ARG A 715 46.52 12.13 30.82
N VAL A 716 46.35 12.86 29.76
CA VAL A 716 47.28 13.72 28.97
C VAL A 716 48.18 12.94 28.02
N ARG A 717 48.06 13.37 26.73
CA ARG A 717 49.06 13.37 25.62
C ARG A 717 49.36 12.06 24.92
N ARG A 718 49.42 11.96 23.64
CA ARG A 718 50.03 12.76 22.52
C ARG A 718 49.64 12.13 21.17
N ARG A 719 49.45 12.97 20.17
CA ARG A 719 49.67 12.70 18.74
C ARG A 719 51.21 12.58 18.49
N PRO A 720 51.75 12.25 17.31
CA PRO A 720 51.16 12.08 15.98
C PRO A 720 51.83 10.96 15.11
N ARG A 721 51.22 10.53 14.06
CA ARG A 721 51.62 10.66 12.64
C ARG A 721 50.59 10.02 11.75
#